data_7f2b7deab295c680e89030275abc60e7
#
_entry.id   7f2b7deab295c680e89030275abc60e7
#
_cell.length_a   1.000
_cell.length_b   1.000
_cell.length_c   1.000
_cell.angle_alpha   90.00
_cell.angle_beta   90.00
_cell.angle_gamma   90.00
#
_symmetry.space_group_name_H-M   'P 1'
#
loop_
_entity.id
_entity.type
_entity.pdbx_description
1 polymer ?
#
loop_
_entity_poly.entity_id
_entity_poly.type
_entity_poly.pdbx_seq_one_letter_code
_entity_poly.pdbx_strand_id
1 'polypeptide(L)'
;MIHQTARLTVLAGLVSAFAAAQAEPLRTPSERFGDPASGAVSSFRKHVIPLLGVRGCNGRECHGSFAGKGDFQLSLFGYDFDKDHKEIVRDEDEIRVDKENPANSLILLKPTMQEKHKGKLRFKKGSWEYQLLLSWVKNGAENDAQSTPEFDRLEVRPSLIEFTDSNQTRQLQVIVHWRDGTAEDVTELTRFRTNDESIAGVNEKGLVSAASPGDTHIIAFYDNGVQPVAVYRPASEKPGNDYPEVATSTKVDELIVAKLRKLGIVPSAQCSDEEFLRRVSLDVTGSLPLPKEIRSFVASRSPLKRSKKIDELLKRPAYAAWWTTKLCDYTGNNPQNQNDPVFRNEMAQHWYEWIYHRVRTNAPYDRIAEGLIMATSRQKGESFMQFAKGMSQHYKTENPVPFHTRETMPFYWARRNVRQAEEKALSFAHAFLGVRIQCAQCHKHPFDQWTQQDFKKFQAFFEPIQYKANPPKGDKGNNYQSLMKELEQFVGYDKEKKTNKKELRAEIKRRAQDGQPVPWQELYIANNKAKPSRKKLNNKKKRYSGRVITPSVLGGEDVHLTDYHDPRQPLMDWLRSDDNPYFARAFINRVWHNYFGHGIVDPVDDMNLANPPSNGPLLDYLAKGFVESGYDMKWLHRTILTSDAYQRSWKPNATNRQDERNFSRMVVRRLPAEVVADAITQATASNSRATAMSKSPSDRTIGPDTLGRNNKKLTSLNYALSVFGKPDRTENCDCERSNDPTLLQAVFTRNDPSLISMINGSDRRAKGWIAEVEEWYSGETKSTSQAKGNKRLKQLNDQRKKLLANAPKEPRNTQNPKAAQRYQLAIKKHREAVQTLNRNIRKLGGAQPKSSLAKRPITVLEVDKLINETFLRTISRMPSANELNMARADISSNPDKIGAVKDLLWALLNTKEFLVNH
;
A
#
# COMPACT_ATOMS: atom_id res chain seq x y z
N MET A 1 54.01 51.77 -19.27
CA MET A 1 53.83 52.98 -20.06
C MET A 1 52.41 53.44 -19.88
N ILE A 2 52.26 54.55 -19.18
CA ILE A 2 51.37 55.70 -19.45
C ILE A 2 49.89 55.38 -19.20
N HIS A 3 49.43 55.83 -18.05
CA HIS A 3 48.61 57.03 -17.74
C HIS A 3 47.27 57.11 -18.48
N GLN A 4 46.14 57.28 -17.82
CA GLN A 4 45.62 58.50 -17.19
C GLN A 4 44.36 58.19 -16.40
N THR A 5 44.33 58.52 -15.16
CA THR A 5 43.71 59.69 -14.51
C THR A 5 42.20 59.68 -14.30
N ALA A 6 41.93 59.73 -12.98
CA ALA A 6 40.67 59.94 -12.33
C ALA A 6 39.76 61.03 -12.90
N ARG A 7 38.46 60.82 -12.84
CA ARG A 7 37.43 61.83 -12.54
C ARG A 7 36.52 61.34 -11.46
N LEU A 8 36.70 61.87 -10.25
CA LEU A 8 35.67 61.91 -9.23
C LEU A 8 34.56 62.84 -9.75
N THR A 9 33.37 62.31 -9.81
CA THR A 9 32.14 63.12 -9.90
C THR A 9 31.32 62.75 -8.67
N VAL A 10 31.25 63.67 -7.73
CA VAL A 10 30.36 63.62 -6.55
C VAL A 10 28.95 63.80 -7.07
N LEU A 11 28.11 62.74 -6.99
CA LEU A 11 26.66 62.85 -7.07
C LEU A 11 26.13 62.68 -5.65
N ALA A 12 25.71 63.79 -5.08
CA ALA A 12 24.99 63.81 -3.81
C ALA A 12 23.69 62.98 -3.99
N GLY A 13 23.63 61.84 -3.27
CA GLY A 13 22.47 60.99 -3.30
C GLY A 13 21.32 61.62 -2.56
N LEU A 14 20.18 61.70 -3.22
CA LEU A 14 18.88 61.71 -2.57
C LEU A 14 18.69 60.30 -1.99
N VAL A 15 18.95 60.16 -0.72
CA VAL A 15 18.44 59.03 0.08
C VAL A 15 16.95 59.27 0.22
N SER A 16 16.16 58.73 -0.69
CA SER A 16 14.74 58.56 -0.52
C SER A 16 14.57 57.52 0.60
N ALA A 17 14.33 58.00 1.78
CA ALA A 17 13.82 57.16 2.86
C ALA A 17 12.42 56.65 2.40
N PHE A 18 12.41 55.44 1.84
CA PHE A 18 11.19 54.65 1.83
C PHE A 18 10.92 54.35 3.32
N ALA A 19 10.14 55.25 3.94
CA ALA A 19 9.39 54.89 5.13
C ALA A 19 8.58 53.65 4.72
N ALA A 20 8.97 52.48 5.21
CA ALA A 20 8.11 51.33 5.22
C ALA A 20 6.86 51.78 5.98
N ALA A 21 5.82 52.15 5.24
CA ALA A 21 4.49 52.34 5.82
C ALA A 21 4.21 51.02 6.52
N GLN A 22 4.26 51.02 7.85
CA GLN A 22 3.74 49.91 8.64
C GLN A 22 2.30 49.74 8.18
N ALA A 23 2.05 48.67 7.40
CA ALA A 23 0.69 48.33 7.02
C ALA A 23 -0.12 48.22 8.32
N GLU A 24 -1.22 48.94 8.40
CA GLU A 24 -2.11 48.83 9.58
C GLU A 24 -2.40 47.32 9.82
N PRO A 25 -2.39 46.90 11.08
CA PRO A 25 -2.68 45.49 11.41
C PRO A 25 -4.07 45.13 10.86
N LEU A 26 -4.15 44.05 10.13
CA LEU A 26 -5.40 43.50 9.58
C LEU A 26 -6.38 43.27 10.72
N ARG A 27 -7.57 43.84 10.67
CA ARG A 27 -8.62 43.68 11.67
C ARG A 27 -9.19 42.25 11.60
N THR A 28 -9.35 41.62 12.75
CA THR A 28 -9.99 40.30 12.86
C THR A 28 -11.48 40.38 12.46
N PRO A 29 -12.13 39.23 12.14
CA PRO A 29 -13.58 39.21 11.87
C PRO A 29 -14.43 39.82 13.00
N SER A 30 -14.09 39.56 14.26
CA SER A 30 -14.80 40.11 15.41
C SER A 30 -14.63 41.64 15.54
N GLU A 31 -13.47 42.20 15.18
CA GLU A 31 -13.24 43.65 15.12
C GLU A 31 -13.93 44.32 13.94
N ARG A 32 -14.05 43.63 12.82
CA ARG A 32 -14.74 44.15 11.60
C ARG A 32 -16.25 44.14 11.74
N PHE A 33 -16.81 43.05 12.27
CA PHE A 33 -18.28 42.83 12.31
C PHE A 33 -18.89 42.97 13.70
N GLY A 34 -18.08 43.13 14.76
CA GLY A 34 -18.57 43.25 16.13
C GLY A 34 -19.32 44.55 16.43
N ASP A 35 -18.95 45.64 15.78
CA ASP A 35 -19.63 46.92 15.88
C ASP A 35 -20.62 47.13 14.71
N PRO A 36 -21.93 47.21 14.97
CA PRO A 36 -22.94 47.49 13.94
C PRO A 36 -22.70 48.78 13.17
N ALA A 37 -21.98 49.75 13.78
CA ALA A 37 -21.64 51.03 13.16
C ALA A 37 -20.42 50.99 12.24
N SER A 38 -19.70 49.88 12.20
CA SER A 38 -18.46 49.74 11.39
C SER A 38 -18.68 49.88 9.87
N GLY A 39 -19.91 49.73 9.39
CA GLY A 39 -20.24 49.74 7.96
C GLY A 39 -19.65 48.56 7.17
N ALA A 40 -19.11 47.55 7.86
CA ALA A 40 -18.52 46.40 7.20
C ALA A 40 -19.57 45.56 6.45
N VAL A 41 -19.34 45.38 5.13
CA VAL A 41 -20.20 44.55 4.27
C VAL A 41 -19.68 43.10 4.25
N SER A 42 -20.56 42.14 4.57
CA SER A 42 -20.20 40.72 4.58
C SER A 42 -20.34 40.11 3.20
N SER A 43 -19.35 39.42 2.76
CA SER A 43 -19.32 38.59 1.54
C SER A 43 -19.89 37.19 1.85
N PHE A 44 -20.69 36.68 0.94
CA PHE A 44 -21.21 35.30 1.06
C PHE A 44 -20.06 34.27 1.05
N ARG A 45 -19.20 34.36 0.03
CA ARG A 45 -18.08 33.45 -0.11
C ARG A 45 -17.01 33.62 0.97
N LYS A 46 -16.59 34.88 1.21
CA LYS A 46 -15.48 35.18 2.13
C LYS A 46 -15.85 35.02 3.60
N HIS A 47 -17.10 35.25 3.98
CA HIS A 47 -17.48 35.40 5.40
C HIS A 47 -18.60 34.44 5.81
N VAL A 48 -19.74 34.43 5.08
CA VAL A 48 -20.92 33.65 5.48
C VAL A 48 -20.64 32.14 5.41
N ILE A 49 -20.18 31.63 4.30
CA ILE A 49 -19.90 30.20 4.14
C ILE A 49 -18.82 29.71 5.12
N PRO A 50 -17.67 30.39 5.31
CA PRO A 50 -16.69 30.02 6.33
C PRO A 50 -17.26 30.07 7.76
N LEU A 51 -18.08 31.06 8.11
CA LEU A 51 -18.75 31.13 9.41
C LEU A 51 -19.64 29.89 9.63
N LEU A 52 -20.44 29.49 8.65
CA LEU A 52 -21.25 28.28 8.73
C LEU A 52 -20.38 27.02 8.92
N GLY A 53 -19.20 27.03 8.32
CA GLY A 53 -18.20 25.98 8.46
C GLY A 53 -17.64 25.86 9.87
N VAL A 54 -17.17 26.98 10.43
CA VAL A 54 -16.61 27.04 11.80
C VAL A 54 -17.66 26.68 12.84
N ARG A 55 -18.92 27.16 12.66
CA ARG A 55 -20.03 26.86 13.57
C ARG A 55 -20.65 25.47 13.34
N GLY A 56 -20.10 24.68 12.37
CA GLY A 56 -20.48 23.29 12.11
C GLY A 56 -21.82 23.14 11.39
N CYS A 57 -22.40 24.23 10.87
CA CYS A 57 -23.73 24.20 10.23
C CYS A 57 -23.74 23.33 8.95
N ASN A 58 -22.71 23.45 8.11
CA ASN A 58 -22.52 22.66 6.88
C ASN A 58 -21.70 21.38 7.09
N GLY A 59 -21.51 20.96 8.35
CA GLY A 59 -20.87 19.68 8.70
C GLY A 59 -21.79 18.48 8.48
N ARG A 60 -21.19 17.27 8.44
CA ARG A 60 -21.90 15.99 8.20
C ARG A 60 -23.02 15.71 9.20
N GLU A 61 -22.87 16.14 10.45
CA GLU A 61 -23.86 15.90 11.53
C GLU A 61 -25.04 16.87 11.48
N CYS A 62 -24.92 17.95 10.71
CA CYS A 62 -25.91 18.99 10.55
C CYS A 62 -26.43 19.06 9.11
N HIS A 63 -26.49 20.27 8.52
CA HIS A 63 -27.09 20.49 7.21
C HIS A 63 -26.22 20.04 6.04
N GLY A 64 -24.93 19.73 6.23
CA GLY A 64 -24.03 19.14 5.23
C GLY A 64 -24.17 17.62 5.05
N SER A 65 -25.11 16.96 5.74
CA SER A 65 -25.42 15.54 5.55
C SER A 65 -26.13 15.32 4.20
N PHE A 66 -26.07 14.07 3.69
CA PHE A 66 -26.66 13.72 2.39
C PHE A 66 -28.15 14.09 2.25
N ALA A 67 -28.91 13.97 3.31
CA ALA A 67 -30.34 14.34 3.33
C ALA A 67 -30.62 15.73 3.91
N GLY A 68 -29.58 16.43 4.40
CA GLY A 68 -29.78 17.65 5.20
C GLY A 68 -30.43 17.36 6.56
N LYS A 69 -30.84 18.42 7.25
CA LYS A 69 -31.65 18.33 8.49
C LYS A 69 -32.72 19.42 8.45
N GLY A 70 -33.99 19.03 8.69
CA GLY A 70 -35.13 19.95 8.68
C GLY A 70 -35.33 20.59 7.30
N ASP A 71 -35.29 19.76 6.24
CA ASP A 71 -35.45 20.15 4.83
C ASP A 71 -34.47 21.24 4.35
N PHE A 72 -33.39 21.42 5.10
CA PHE A 72 -32.30 22.35 4.79
C PHE A 72 -31.01 21.56 4.55
N GLN A 73 -30.54 21.54 3.29
CA GLN A 73 -29.36 20.83 2.86
C GLN A 73 -28.30 21.77 2.30
N LEU A 74 -27.21 21.92 3.03
CA LEU A 74 -26.01 22.61 2.56
C LEU A 74 -25.01 21.64 1.92
N SER A 75 -24.13 22.17 1.09
CA SER A 75 -22.99 21.39 0.63
C SER A 75 -22.01 21.12 1.78
N LEU A 76 -21.43 19.93 1.80
CA LEU A 76 -20.51 19.52 2.86
C LEU A 76 -19.27 20.44 2.85
N PHE A 77 -19.03 21.16 3.94
CA PHE A 77 -17.97 22.15 4.11
C PHE A 77 -18.04 23.34 3.14
N GLY A 78 -19.20 23.62 2.53
CA GLY A 78 -19.42 24.82 1.72
C GLY A 78 -18.70 24.79 0.38
N TYR A 79 -18.68 23.65 -0.33
CA TYR A 79 -17.98 23.53 -1.61
C TYR A 79 -18.78 24.03 -2.83
N ASP A 80 -20.08 24.16 -2.71
CA ASP A 80 -20.99 24.54 -3.78
C ASP A 80 -21.76 25.80 -3.38
N PHE A 81 -21.16 26.95 -3.66
CA PHE A 81 -21.71 28.25 -3.25
C PHE A 81 -23.07 28.52 -3.87
N ASP A 82 -23.31 28.15 -5.13
CA ASP A 82 -24.57 28.39 -5.83
C ASP A 82 -25.70 27.55 -5.21
N LYS A 83 -25.42 26.28 -4.91
CA LYS A 83 -26.35 25.40 -4.18
C LYS A 83 -26.64 25.94 -2.79
N ASP A 84 -25.61 26.28 -2.03
CA ASP A 84 -25.73 26.72 -0.63
C ASP A 84 -26.51 28.02 -0.55
N HIS A 85 -26.21 28.98 -1.43
CA HIS A 85 -26.95 30.23 -1.51
C HIS A 85 -28.44 29.99 -1.84
N LYS A 86 -28.71 29.17 -2.87
CA LYS A 86 -30.07 28.83 -3.26
C LYS A 86 -30.86 28.19 -2.11
N GLU A 87 -30.26 27.24 -1.37
CA GLU A 87 -30.91 26.59 -0.25
C GLU A 87 -31.12 27.53 0.94
N ILE A 88 -30.23 28.50 1.16
CA ILE A 88 -30.37 29.49 2.24
C ILE A 88 -31.48 30.53 1.93
N VAL A 89 -31.58 31.00 0.67
CA VAL A 89 -32.55 32.04 0.30
C VAL A 89 -33.88 31.49 -0.22
N ARG A 90 -34.06 30.16 -0.23
CA ARG A 90 -35.28 29.48 -0.71
C ARG A 90 -36.44 29.75 0.23
N ASP A 91 -37.57 30.15 -0.36
CA ASP A 91 -38.79 30.62 0.32
C ASP A 91 -39.96 29.67 0.01
N GLU A 92 -39.88 28.37 0.38
CA GLU A 92 -41.03 27.50 0.06
C GLU A 92 -41.93 27.23 1.27
N ASP A 93 -41.38 26.97 2.45
CA ASP A 93 -42.16 26.63 3.67
C ASP A 93 -41.75 27.43 4.91
N GLU A 94 -40.54 27.96 4.93
CA GLU A 94 -39.99 28.76 6.05
C GLU A 94 -39.09 29.91 5.50
N ILE A 95 -39.31 31.12 5.97
CA ILE A 95 -38.51 32.31 5.60
C ILE A 95 -37.12 32.18 6.28
N ARG A 96 -36.14 31.55 5.61
CA ARG A 96 -34.79 31.46 6.13
C ARG A 96 -34.06 32.80 6.07
N VAL A 97 -34.37 33.62 5.07
CA VAL A 97 -33.83 34.99 4.87
C VAL A 97 -35.00 35.91 4.66
N ASP A 98 -35.27 36.78 5.64
CA ASP A 98 -36.28 37.83 5.54
C ASP A 98 -35.55 39.15 5.18
N LYS A 99 -35.74 39.61 3.94
CA LYS A 99 -35.10 40.86 3.44
C LYS A 99 -35.82 42.11 3.88
N GLU A 100 -37.11 42.02 4.22
CA GLU A 100 -37.89 43.17 4.71
C GLU A 100 -37.59 43.41 6.20
N ASN A 101 -37.51 42.34 6.97
CA ASN A 101 -37.20 42.36 8.41
C ASN A 101 -35.99 41.44 8.72
N PRO A 102 -34.77 41.84 8.35
CA PRO A 102 -33.58 40.98 8.42
C PRO A 102 -33.35 40.26 9.75
N ALA A 103 -33.70 40.86 10.89
CA ALA A 103 -33.58 40.28 12.21
C ALA A 103 -34.51 39.09 12.47
N ASN A 104 -35.55 38.91 11.65
CA ASN A 104 -36.52 37.83 11.75
C ASN A 104 -36.14 36.62 10.88
N SER A 105 -35.03 36.66 10.18
CA SER A 105 -34.50 35.56 9.38
C SER A 105 -34.20 34.32 10.21
N LEU A 106 -34.67 33.14 9.83
CA LEU A 106 -34.43 31.89 10.55
C LEU A 106 -32.93 31.55 10.61
N ILE A 107 -32.12 32.01 9.65
CA ILE A 107 -30.66 31.85 9.70
C ILE A 107 -30.01 32.59 10.90
N LEU A 108 -30.72 33.54 11.51
CA LEU A 108 -30.34 34.24 12.74
C LEU A 108 -31.06 33.70 13.96
N LEU A 109 -32.35 33.40 13.87
CA LEU A 109 -33.17 33.00 15.02
C LEU A 109 -32.87 31.61 15.51
N LYS A 110 -32.69 30.64 14.60
CA LYS A 110 -32.42 29.23 14.97
C LYS A 110 -31.05 29.07 15.63
N PRO A 111 -29.92 29.57 15.07
CA PRO A 111 -28.60 29.42 15.71
C PRO A 111 -28.45 30.14 17.05
N THR A 112 -29.24 31.18 17.27
CA THR A 112 -29.26 31.95 18.56
C THR A 112 -30.27 31.40 19.54
N MET A 113 -31.00 30.32 19.25
CA MET A 113 -32.06 29.73 20.06
C MET A 113 -33.23 30.66 20.37
N GLN A 114 -33.44 31.70 19.56
CA GLN A 114 -34.69 32.52 19.60
C GLN A 114 -35.84 31.72 18.98
N GLU A 115 -35.52 30.80 18.09
CA GLU A 115 -36.39 29.75 17.58
C GLU A 115 -35.80 28.36 17.88
N LYS A 116 -36.67 27.36 18.05
CA LYS A 116 -36.25 26.02 18.44
C LYS A 116 -35.28 25.42 17.41
N HIS A 117 -34.09 25.08 17.83
CA HIS A 117 -33.03 24.51 17.02
C HIS A 117 -32.43 23.23 17.64
N LYS A 118 -32.57 22.07 16.97
CA LYS A 118 -31.98 20.81 17.42
C LYS A 118 -30.43 20.87 17.48
N GLY A 119 -29.84 21.77 16.66
CA GLY A 119 -28.40 22.06 16.66
C GLY A 119 -27.90 22.84 17.88
N LYS A 120 -28.79 23.23 18.82
CA LYS A 120 -28.51 24.05 20.00
C LYS A 120 -27.99 25.47 19.64
N LEU A 121 -27.49 26.18 20.65
CA LEU A 121 -26.90 27.50 20.52
C LEU A 121 -25.58 27.39 19.72
N ARG A 122 -25.44 28.19 18.67
CA ARG A 122 -24.22 28.27 17.87
C ARG A 122 -23.46 29.56 18.10
N PHE A 123 -24.16 30.64 18.28
CA PHE A 123 -23.62 31.96 18.65
C PHE A 123 -24.72 32.79 19.37
N LYS A 124 -24.30 33.86 20.08
CA LYS A 124 -25.22 34.69 20.85
C LYS A 124 -25.84 35.80 19.97
N LYS A 125 -27.08 36.20 20.27
CA LYS A 125 -27.69 37.40 19.69
C LYS A 125 -26.79 38.58 19.96
N GLY A 126 -26.52 39.41 18.97
CA GLY A 126 -25.67 40.58 19.04
C GLY A 126 -24.16 40.31 19.02
N SER A 127 -23.72 39.04 18.95
CA SER A 127 -22.30 38.73 18.74
C SER A 127 -21.85 39.11 17.32
N TRP A 128 -20.54 39.11 17.09
CA TRP A 128 -19.99 39.45 15.79
C TRP A 128 -20.50 38.49 14.66
N GLU A 129 -20.70 37.23 14.97
CA GLU A 129 -21.28 36.22 14.04
C GLU A 129 -22.72 36.60 13.65
N TYR A 130 -23.50 37.02 14.66
CA TYR A 130 -24.85 37.51 14.43
C TYR A 130 -24.83 38.79 13.55
N GLN A 131 -23.95 39.74 13.84
CA GLN A 131 -23.83 40.98 13.06
C GLN A 131 -23.35 40.73 11.62
N LEU A 132 -22.42 39.77 11.45
CA LEU A 132 -21.95 39.36 10.12
C LEU A 132 -23.12 38.84 9.27
N LEU A 133 -23.92 37.90 9.79
CA LEU A 133 -25.07 37.39 9.05
C LEU A 133 -26.15 38.43 8.86
N LEU A 134 -26.42 39.24 9.87
CA LEU A 134 -27.40 40.34 9.77
C LEU A 134 -26.99 41.37 8.72
N SER A 135 -25.70 41.75 8.64
CA SER A 135 -25.16 42.64 7.61
C SER A 135 -25.37 42.04 6.21
N TRP A 136 -25.09 40.73 6.02
CA TRP A 136 -25.33 40.08 4.74
C TRP A 136 -26.79 40.10 4.31
N VAL A 137 -27.72 39.78 5.25
CA VAL A 137 -29.15 39.82 4.95
C VAL A 137 -29.60 41.23 4.62
N LYS A 138 -29.19 42.26 5.40
CA LYS A 138 -29.50 43.70 5.18
C LYS A 138 -29.03 44.21 3.80
N ASN A 139 -27.89 43.66 3.32
CA ASN A 139 -27.33 44.00 2.02
C ASN A 139 -27.88 43.13 0.86
N GLY A 140 -29.09 42.56 1.03
CA GLY A 140 -29.78 41.83 -0.02
C GLY A 140 -29.52 40.32 -0.08
N ALA A 141 -28.71 39.80 0.81
CA ALA A 141 -28.33 38.37 0.85
C ALA A 141 -27.85 37.82 -0.51
N GLU A 142 -26.95 38.57 -1.17
CA GLU A 142 -26.49 38.22 -2.51
C GLU A 142 -25.44 37.11 -2.51
N ASN A 143 -25.40 36.35 -3.63
CA ASN A 143 -24.33 35.42 -3.92
C ASN A 143 -23.21 36.14 -4.69
N ASP A 144 -22.17 36.52 -4.00
CA ASP A 144 -21.01 37.20 -4.57
C ASP A 144 -19.87 36.25 -4.99
N ALA A 145 -20.11 34.91 -4.98
CA ALA A 145 -19.05 33.92 -5.20
C ALA A 145 -18.35 34.04 -6.56
N GLN A 146 -19.07 34.51 -7.60
CA GLN A 146 -18.51 34.71 -8.94
C GLN A 146 -17.83 36.07 -9.12
N SER A 147 -18.19 37.09 -8.35
CA SER A 147 -17.60 38.42 -8.37
C SER A 147 -16.47 38.62 -7.36
N THR A 148 -16.37 37.72 -6.38
CA THR A 148 -15.29 37.70 -5.39
C THR A 148 -13.98 37.29 -6.06
N PRO A 149 -12.85 37.96 -5.76
CA PRO A 149 -11.53 37.53 -6.25
C PRO A 149 -11.24 36.09 -5.93
N GLU A 150 -10.52 35.40 -6.82
CA GLU A 150 -10.10 34.01 -6.59
C GLU A 150 -9.12 33.91 -5.41
N PHE A 151 -9.24 32.83 -4.67
CA PHE A 151 -8.29 32.47 -3.63
C PHE A 151 -6.88 32.30 -4.23
N ASP A 152 -5.86 32.92 -3.61
CA ASP A 152 -4.46 32.75 -3.97
C ASP A 152 -3.78 31.81 -2.98
N ARG A 153 -3.59 32.25 -1.74
CA ARG A 153 -2.94 31.46 -0.70
C ARG A 153 -3.42 31.80 0.71
N LEU A 154 -3.14 30.90 1.62
CA LEU A 154 -3.35 31.08 3.06
C LEU A 154 -1.99 31.23 3.75
N GLU A 155 -1.84 32.27 4.56
CA GLU A 155 -0.67 32.52 5.39
C GLU A 155 -1.06 32.35 6.87
N VAL A 156 -0.29 31.56 7.62
CA VAL A 156 -0.52 31.37 9.06
C VAL A 156 0.71 31.83 9.84
N ARG A 157 0.51 32.69 10.82
CA ARG A 157 1.56 33.23 11.69
C ARG A 157 1.32 32.84 13.16
N PRO A 158 2.34 32.31 13.88
CA PRO A 158 3.64 31.92 13.35
C PRO A 158 3.53 30.63 12.49
N SER A 159 4.47 30.42 11.57
CA SER A 159 4.54 29.21 10.73
C SER A 159 5.12 28.00 11.47
N LEU A 160 5.70 28.24 12.65
CA LEU A 160 6.29 27.24 13.55
C LEU A 160 6.02 27.66 15.00
N ILE A 161 5.60 26.71 15.82
CA ILE A 161 5.44 26.91 17.27
C ILE A 161 6.44 26.00 17.99
N GLU A 162 7.22 26.59 18.87
CA GLU A 162 8.11 25.90 19.77
C GLU A 162 7.68 26.19 21.21
N PHE A 163 7.31 25.14 21.94
CA PHE A 163 6.95 25.19 23.35
C PHE A 163 8.11 24.66 24.21
N THR A 164 8.35 25.28 25.33
CA THR A 164 9.31 24.80 26.34
C THR A 164 8.61 24.15 27.53
N ASP A 165 7.34 24.48 27.75
CA ASP A 165 6.54 24.05 28.90
C ASP A 165 5.13 23.61 28.48
N SER A 166 4.50 22.73 29.27
CA SER A 166 3.13 22.23 29.04
C SER A 166 2.03 23.28 29.26
N ASN A 167 2.30 24.37 29.98
CA ASN A 167 1.31 25.41 30.26
C ASN A 167 1.35 26.56 29.25
N GLN A 168 2.22 26.49 28.27
CA GLN A 168 2.35 27.55 27.27
C GLN A 168 1.24 27.49 26.22
N THR A 169 0.85 28.69 25.79
CA THR A 169 -0.09 28.85 24.66
C THR A 169 0.49 29.78 23.60
N ARG A 170 0.06 29.63 22.36
CA ARG A 170 0.40 30.51 21.23
C ARG A 170 -0.84 30.79 20.39
N GLN A 171 -1.10 32.07 20.12
CA GLN A 171 -2.17 32.46 19.22
C GLN A 171 -1.69 32.36 17.77
N LEU A 172 -2.48 31.70 16.93
CA LEU A 172 -2.34 31.72 15.48
C LEU A 172 -3.11 32.92 14.90
N GLN A 173 -2.53 33.56 13.90
CA GLN A 173 -3.17 34.49 13.01
C GLN A 173 -3.24 33.88 11.63
N VAL A 174 -4.40 33.91 10.99
CA VAL A 174 -4.61 33.35 9.65
C VAL A 174 -4.99 34.48 8.68
N ILE A 175 -4.18 34.69 7.67
CA ILE A 175 -4.36 35.71 6.65
C ILE A 175 -4.62 35.03 5.32
N VAL A 176 -5.75 35.36 4.68
CA VAL A 176 -6.01 34.96 3.30
C VAL A 176 -5.50 36.04 2.35
N HIS A 177 -4.86 35.61 1.27
CA HIS A 177 -4.48 36.49 0.15
C HIS A 177 -5.33 36.10 -1.06
N TRP A 178 -5.85 37.13 -1.72
CA TRP A 178 -6.67 37.02 -2.93
C TRP A 178 -5.86 37.40 -4.16
N ARG A 179 -6.24 36.89 -5.34
CA ARG A 179 -5.51 37.17 -6.60
C ARG A 179 -5.53 38.63 -7.04
N ASP A 180 -6.45 39.42 -6.54
CA ASP A 180 -6.48 40.88 -6.77
C ASP A 180 -5.48 41.67 -5.91
N GLY A 181 -4.68 40.95 -5.07
CA GLY A 181 -3.70 41.56 -4.19
C GLY A 181 -4.26 41.96 -2.82
N THR A 182 -5.56 41.84 -2.56
CA THR A 182 -6.14 42.13 -1.26
C THR A 182 -5.84 41.00 -0.25
N ALA A 183 -5.79 41.34 1.05
CA ALA A 183 -5.60 40.39 2.12
C ALA A 183 -6.54 40.70 3.30
N GLU A 184 -6.94 39.62 4.02
CA GLU A 184 -7.85 39.76 5.16
C GLU A 184 -7.41 38.81 6.29
N ASP A 185 -7.53 39.26 7.54
CA ASP A 185 -7.47 38.34 8.69
C ASP A 185 -8.77 37.53 8.74
N VAL A 186 -8.63 36.21 8.71
CA VAL A 186 -9.74 35.25 8.73
C VAL A 186 -9.63 34.26 9.87
N THR A 187 -8.83 34.58 10.90
CA THR A 187 -8.52 33.68 12.00
C THR A 187 -9.77 33.06 12.62
N GLU A 188 -10.78 33.87 12.96
CA GLU A 188 -12.03 33.41 13.59
C GLU A 188 -13.02 32.74 12.60
N LEU A 189 -12.76 32.83 11.29
CA LEU A 189 -13.47 32.14 10.20
C LEU A 189 -12.74 30.90 9.72
N THR A 190 -11.62 30.54 10.33
CA THR A 190 -10.77 29.39 10.01
C THR A 190 -11.11 28.22 10.89
N ARG A 191 -11.28 27.05 10.30
CA ARG A 191 -11.38 25.79 11.04
C ARG A 191 -9.99 25.30 11.37
N PHE A 192 -9.75 24.91 12.61
CA PHE A 192 -8.48 24.33 13.06
C PHE A 192 -8.63 22.87 13.47
N ARG A 193 -7.57 22.13 13.25
CA ARG A 193 -7.47 20.73 13.69
C ARG A 193 -6.02 20.44 14.09
N THR A 194 -5.81 19.69 15.16
CA THR A 194 -4.51 19.08 15.45
C THR A 194 -4.42 17.69 14.84
N ASN A 195 -3.22 17.28 14.44
CA ASN A 195 -2.96 15.91 14.02
C ASN A 195 -2.68 14.98 15.20
N ASP A 196 -2.29 15.56 16.36
CA ASP A 196 -2.11 14.80 17.61
C ASP A 196 -2.43 15.67 18.84
N GLU A 197 -3.60 15.44 19.43
CA GLU A 197 -4.04 16.17 20.63
C GLU A 197 -3.18 15.86 21.87
N SER A 198 -2.49 14.72 21.89
CA SER A 198 -1.60 14.38 22.99
C SER A 198 -0.35 15.27 23.05
N ILE A 199 0.03 15.92 21.95
CA ILE A 199 1.19 16.81 21.81
C ILE A 199 0.77 18.27 21.94
N ALA A 200 -0.27 18.67 21.18
CA ALA A 200 -0.80 20.03 21.25
C ALA A 200 -2.28 20.06 20.85
N GLY A 201 -3.08 20.83 21.59
CA GLY A 201 -4.46 21.14 21.28
C GLY A 201 -4.61 22.48 20.58
N VAL A 202 -5.75 22.72 19.89
CA VAL A 202 -6.12 24.02 19.32
C VAL A 202 -7.61 24.27 19.54
N ASN A 203 -7.98 25.47 19.92
CA ASN A 203 -9.38 25.87 20.04
C ASN A 203 -9.92 26.54 18.76
N GLU A 204 -11.23 26.83 18.74
CA GLU A 204 -11.90 27.45 17.60
C GLU A 204 -11.38 28.86 17.23
N LYS A 205 -10.68 29.53 18.15
CA LYS A 205 -10.07 30.85 17.95
C LYS A 205 -8.61 30.78 17.49
N GLY A 206 -8.08 29.59 17.26
CA GLY A 206 -6.69 29.40 16.86
C GLY A 206 -5.67 29.52 18.00
N LEU A 207 -6.11 29.45 19.28
CA LEU A 207 -5.19 29.39 20.41
C LEU A 207 -4.70 27.96 20.55
N VAL A 208 -3.40 27.76 20.35
CA VAL A 208 -2.71 26.48 20.47
C VAL A 208 -2.17 26.33 21.91
N SER A 209 -2.42 25.21 22.52
CA SER A 209 -1.95 24.84 23.87
C SER A 209 -1.01 23.65 23.83
N ALA A 210 0.10 23.74 24.54
CA ALA A 210 1.07 22.65 24.69
C ALA A 210 0.49 21.52 25.56
N ALA A 211 0.81 20.26 25.21
CA ALA A 211 0.51 19.09 26.04
C ALA A 211 1.79 18.27 26.29
N SER A 212 1.91 17.04 25.77
CA SER A 212 3.09 16.19 25.97
C SER A 212 4.29 16.59 25.07
N PRO A 213 5.54 16.21 25.45
CA PRO A 213 6.68 16.35 24.53
C PRO A 213 6.51 15.56 23.24
N GLY A 214 7.03 16.11 22.13
CA GLY A 214 6.96 15.52 20.81
C GLY A 214 6.78 16.56 19.72
N ASP A 215 6.29 16.13 18.56
CA ASP A 215 5.96 17.01 17.43
C ASP A 215 4.62 16.63 16.80
N THR A 216 3.89 17.67 16.37
CA THR A 216 2.63 17.54 15.65
C THR A 216 2.45 18.72 14.69
N HIS A 217 1.29 18.76 14.01
CA HIS A 217 0.90 19.90 13.18
C HIS A 217 -0.50 20.36 13.57
N ILE A 218 -0.68 21.67 13.63
CA ILE A 218 -1.99 22.29 13.61
C ILE A 218 -2.33 22.65 12.17
N ILE A 219 -3.50 22.25 11.70
CA ILE A 219 -3.94 22.48 10.34
C ILE A 219 -5.02 23.55 10.32
N ALA A 220 -4.80 24.61 9.55
CA ALA A 220 -5.76 25.67 9.30
C ALA A 220 -6.47 25.44 7.97
N PHE A 221 -7.81 25.53 7.96
CA PHE A 221 -8.67 25.35 6.78
C PHE A 221 -9.53 26.58 6.55
N TYR A 222 -9.35 27.23 5.42
CA TYR A 222 -10.20 28.34 5.00
C TYR A 222 -10.30 28.36 3.47
N ASP A 223 -11.52 28.49 2.89
CA ASP A 223 -11.81 28.37 1.46
C ASP A 223 -11.13 27.11 0.86
N ASN A 224 -10.29 27.26 -0.16
CA ASN A 224 -9.49 26.18 -0.73
C ASN A 224 -8.15 25.95 -0.01
N GLY A 225 -7.79 26.84 0.92
CA GLY A 225 -6.53 26.77 1.63
C GLY A 225 -6.50 25.70 2.71
N VAL A 226 -5.39 24.97 2.76
CA VAL A 226 -5.03 24.02 3.83
C VAL A 226 -3.58 24.30 4.19
N GLN A 227 -3.34 24.83 5.38
CA GLN A 227 -2.00 25.23 5.81
C GLN A 227 -1.61 24.56 7.09
N PRO A 228 -0.58 23.69 7.09
CA PRO A 228 -0.02 23.10 8.30
C PRO A 228 0.92 24.07 9.01
N VAL A 229 0.87 24.07 10.34
CA VAL A 229 1.79 24.76 11.24
C VAL A 229 2.47 23.69 12.10
N ALA A 230 3.78 23.59 12.03
CA ALA A 230 4.53 22.64 12.82
C ALA A 230 4.56 23.09 14.30
N VAL A 231 4.38 22.14 15.23
CA VAL A 231 4.44 22.35 16.68
C VAL A 231 5.44 21.39 17.26
N TYR A 232 6.43 21.92 17.99
CA TYR A 232 7.46 21.15 18.68
C TYR A 232 7.41 21.42 20.19
N ARG A 233 7.57 20.35 20.95
CA ARG A 233 7.87 20.43 22.37
C ARG A 233 8.98 19.44 22.71
N PRO A 234 10.17 19.92 23.13
CA PRO A 234 11.30 19.05 23.43
C PRO A 234 11.02 17.99 24.48
N ALA A 235 11.59 16.80 24.28
CA ALA A 235 11.48 15.66 25.18
C ALA A 235 12.52 15.66 26.29
N SER A 236 13.50 16.58 26.25
CA SER A 236 14.52 16.77 27.27
C SER A 236 14.86 18.26 27.44
N GLU A 237 15.58 18.59 28.51
CA GLU A 237 16.06 19.95 28.78
C GLU A 237 17.27 20.37 27.92
N LYS A 238 17.68 19.52 26.96
CA LYS A 238 18.88 19.75 26.12
C LYS A 238 18.53 19.80 24.63
N PRO A 239 17.62 20.69 24.18
CA PRO A 239 17.38 20.91 22.74
C PRO A 239 18.39 21.91 22.17
N GLY A 240 18.45 22.02 20.86
CA GLY A 240 19.21 23.06 20.14
C GLY A 240 20.71 22.99 20.39
N ASN A 241 21.28 24.06 20.98
CA ASN A 241 22.71 24.18 21.21
C ASN A 241 23.23 23.28 22.36
N ASP A 242 22.36 22.93 23.30
CA ASP A 242 22.72 22.05 24.41
C ASP A 242 22.59 20.56 24.07
N TYR A 243 22.20 20.26 22.84
CA TYR A 243 22.08 18.89 22.36
C TYR A 243 23.46 18.22 22.24
N PRO A 244 23.62 16.98 22.72
CA PRO A 244 24.91 16.29 22.64
C PRO A 244 25.35 16.10 21.20
N GLU A 245 26.64 16.04 20.99
CA GLU A 245 27.23 15.75 19.70
C GLU A 245 26.85 14.31 19.29
N VAL A 246 26.24 14.17 18.13
CA VAL A 246 25.85 12.88 17.53
C VAL A 246 26.53 12.76 16.17
N ALA A 247 27.41 11.78 16.04
CA ALA A 247 28.05 11.49 14.76
C ALA A 247 27.00 11.03 13.73
N THR A 248 27.17 11.45 12.49
CA THR A 248 26.29 11.11 11.37
C THR A 248 27.14 10.58 10.21
N SER A 249 26.76 9.41 9.68
CA SER A 249 27.50 8.76 8.59
C SER A 249 26.99 9.12 7.20
N THR A 250 25.74 9.55 7.09
CA THR A 250 25.11 9.86 5.81
C THR A 250 24.26 11.14 5.87
N LYS A 251 23.90 11.68 4.71
CA LYS A 251 22.98 12.83 4.63
C LYS A 251 21.60 12.53 5.23
N VAL A 252 21.14 11.29 5.14
CA VAL A 252 19.92 10.83 5.82
C VAL A 252 20.03 11.06 7.32
N ASP A 253 21.16 10.70 7.91
CA ASP A 253 21.40 10.84 9.35
C ASP A 253 21.50 12.29 9.79
N GLU A 254 22.18 13.14 9.00
CA GLU A 254 22.25 14.57 9.25
C GLU A 254 20.85 15.21 9.35
N LEU A 255 19.96 14.87 8.39
CA LEU A 255 18.61 15.42 8.33
C LEU A 255 17.72 14.91 9.47
N ILE A 256 17.89 13.66 9.87
CA ILE A 256 17.19 13.11 11.03
C ILE A 256 17.70 13.73 12.32
N VAL A 257 19.02 13.78 12.53
CA VAL A 257 19.62 14.35 13.73
C VAL A 257 19.33 15.84 13.87
N ALA A 258 19.27 16.59 12.74
CA ALA A 258 18.87 18.00 12.77
C ALA A 258 17.46 18.20 13.35
N LYS A 259 16.52 17.30 13.05
CA LYS A 259 15.17 17.32 13.67
C LYS A 259 15.22 16.85 15.13
N LEU A 260 15.91 15.76 15.42
CA LEU A 260 16.03 15.22 16.78
C LEU A 260 16.66 16.25 17.74
N ARG A 261 17.60 17.07 17.28
CA ARG A 261 18.20 18.17 18.03
C ARG A 261 17.16 19.21 18.46
N LYS A 262 16.22 19.59 17.57
CA LYS A 262 15.12 20.49 17.92
C LYS A 262 14.21 19.91 19.00
N LEU A 263 14.01 18.59 18.95
CA LEU A 263 13.14 17.86 19.88
C LEU A 263 13.86 17.41 21.17
N GLY A 264 15.17 17.64 21.31
CA GLY A 264 15.94 17.17 22.45
C GLY A 264 15.97 15.63 22.57
N ILE A 265 15.77 14.91 21.48
CA ILE A 265 15.69 13.44 21.42
C ILE A 265 17.04 12.89 21.00
N VAL A 266 17.73 12.18 21.90
CA VAL A 266 18.99 11.50 21.58
C VAL A 266 18.68 10.15 20.92
N PRO A 267 19.31 9.82 19.78
CA PRO A 267 19.08 8.54 19.12
C PRO A 267 19.62 7.37 19.94
N SER A 268 19.04 6.18 19.75
CA SER A 268 19.57 4.94 20.30
C SER A 268 20.91 4.56 19.68
N ALA A 269 21.71 3.78 20.42
CA ALA A 269 22.98 3.24 19.92
C ALA A 269 22.77 2.34 18.70
N GLN A 270 23.84 2.05 17.97
CA GLN A 270 23.83 1.08 16.88
C GLN A 270 23.46 -0.31 17.40
N CYS A 271 22.72 -1.08 16.61
CA CYS A 271 22.35 -2.45 16.92
C CYS A 271 23.53 -3.43 16.78
N SER A 272 23.42 -4.60 17.40
CA SER A 272 24.40 -5.67 17.22
C SER A 272 24.46 -6.18 15.76
N ASP A 273 25.52 -6.91 15.43
CA ASP A 273 25.66 -7.48 14.09
C ASP A 273 24.62 -8.56 13.79
N GLU A 274 24.22 -9.32 14.78
CA GLU A 274 23.16 -10.32 14.67
C GLU A 274 21.80 -9.65 14.41
N GLU A 275 21.48 -8.61 15.18
CA GLU A 275 20.26 -7.81 15.00
C GLU A 275 20.24 -7.17 13.62
N PHE A 276 21.34 -6.52 13.21
CA PHE A 276 21.47 -5.95 11.88
C PHE A 276 21.25 -7.00 10.77
N LEU A 277 21.96 -8.13 10.84
CA LEU A 277 21.91 -9.14 9.79
C LEU A 277 20.51 -9.77 9.66
N ARG A 278 19.84 -10.04 10.80
CA ARG A 278 18.46 -10.51 10.80
C ARG A 278 17.54 -9.48 10.15
N ARG A 279 17.59 -8.24 10.62
CA ARG A 279 16.76 -7.14 10.13
C ARG A 279 16.92 -6.95 8.63
N VAL A 280 18.13 -6.76 8.15
CA VAL A 280 18.37 -6.47 6.73
C VAL A 280 18.03 -7.66 5.83
N SER A 281 18.21 -8.89 6.30
CA SER A 281 17.85 -10.08 5.52
C SER A 281 16.34 -10.21 5.36
N LEU A 282 15.57 -10.01 6.43
CA LEU A 282 14.11 -10.02 6.41
C LEU A 282 13.53 -8.88 5.57
N ASP A 283 14.05 -7.68 5.71
CA ASP A 283 13.56 -6.48 5.05
C ASP A 283 13.84 -6.47 3.53
N VAL A 284 15.02 -6.90 3.15
CA VAL A 284 15.47 -6.86 1.75
C VAL A 284 15.00 -8.09 0.97
N THR A 285 15.01 -9.27 1.60
CA THR A 285 14.78 -10.53 0.89
C THR A 285 13.58 -11.34 1.41
N GLY A 286 12.92 -10.87 2.48
CA GLY A 286 11.84 -11.61 3.14
C GLY A 286 12.28 -12.98 3.66
N SER A 287 13.57 -13.18 4.02
CA SER A 287 14.09 -14.47 4.50
C SER A 287 15.03 -14.30 5.68
N LEU A 288 15.08 -15.33 6.53
CA LEU A 288 16.08 -15.41 7.58
C LEU A 288 17.49 -15.57 6.99
N PRO A 289 18.53 -15.01 7.62
CA PRO A 289 19.91 -15.37 7.29
C PRO A 289 20.17 -16.83 7.66
N LEU A 290 21.02 -17.51 6.90
CA LEU A 290 21.42 -18.88 7.22
C LEU A 290 22.36 -18.91 8.43
N PRO A 291 22.35 -19.94 9.29
CA PRO A 291 23.26 -20.06 10.43
C PRO A 291 24.74 -19.86 10.05
N LYS A 292 25.15 -20.39 8.89
CA LYS A 292 26.50 -20.17 8.37
C LYS A 292 26.78 -18.71 8.05
N GLU A 293 25.82 -18.00 7.48
CA GLU A 293 25.96 -16.56 7.18
C GLU A 293 26.09 -15.74 8.45
N ILE A 294 25.30 -16.06 9.48
CA ILE A 294 25.37 -15.38 10.78
C ILE A 294 26.76 -15.53 11.39
N ARG A 295 27.26 -16.78 11.49
CA ARG A 295 28.58 -17.04 12.05
C ARG A 295 29.69 -16.31 11.30
N SER A 296 29.68 -16.35 9.97
CA SER A 296 30.71 -15.70 9.15
C SER A 296 30.63 -14.17 9.23
N PHE A 297 29.42 -13.60 9.30
CA PHE A 297 29.22 -12.16 9.37
C PHE A 297 29.66 -11.59 10.73
N VAL A 298 29.28 -12.26 11.83
CA VAL A 298 29.66 -11.85 13.18
C VAL A 298 31.17 -11.96 13.38
N ALA A 299 31.79 -13.02 12.89
CA ALA A 299 33.25 -13.23 12.98
C ALA A 299 34.08 -12.24 12.14
N SER A 300 33.45 -11.58 11.15
CA SER A 300 34.14 -10.61 10.29
C SER A 300 34.49 -9.32 11.05
N ARG A 301 35.74 -8.89 10.97
CA ARG A 301 36.24 -7.61 11.53
C ARG A 301 36.26 -6.46 10.53
N SER A 302 35.77 -6.69 9.28
CA SER A 302 35.75 -5.64 8.26
C SER A 302 34.80 -4.50 8.66
N PRO A 303 35.25 -3.23 8.64
CA PRO A 303 34.37 -2.08 8.89
C PRO A 303 33.27 -1.93 7.79
N LEU A 304 33.50 -2.48 6.62
CA LEU A 304 32.57 -2.45 5.48
C LEU A 304 31.64 -3.68 5.44
N LYS A 305 31.60 -4.55 6.47
CA LYS A 305 30.83 -5.79 6.40
C LYS A 305 29.34 -5.56 6.22
N ARG A 306 28.76 -4.52 6.84
CA ARG A 306 27.34 -4.17 6.74
C ARG A 306 26.99 -3.67 5.34
N SER A 307 27.73 -2.71 4.80
CA SER A 307 27.50 -2.20 3.44
C SER A 307 27.66 -3.28 2.36
N LYS A 308 28.72 -4.12 2.47
CA LYS A 308 28.91 -5.27 1.56
C LYS A 308 27.77 -6.29 1.65
N LYS A 309 27.21 -6.51 2.85
CA LYS A 309 26.07 -7.42 3.03
C LYS A 309 24.80 -6.84 2.38
N ILE A 310 24.55 -5.54 2.51
CA ILE A 310 23.45 -4.84 1.82
C ILE A 310 23.59 -5.06 0.30
N ASP A 311 24.76 -4.77 -0.27
CA ASP A 311 25.04 -4.91 -1.70
C ASP A 311 24.86 -6.36 -2.19
N GLU A 312 25.22 -7.35 -1.37
CA GLU A 312 24.99 -8.77 -1.65
C GLU A 312 23.50 -9.11 -1.67
N LEU A 313 22.75 -8.68 -0.65
CA LEU A 313 21.32 -8.97 -0.54
C LEU A 313 20.51 -8.33 -1.69
N LEU A 314 20.85 -7.11 -2.11
CA LEU A 314 20.22 -6.43 -3.24
C LEU A 314 20.48 -7.13 -4.60
N LYS A 315 21.45 -8.02 -4.69
CA LYS A 315 21.73 -8.83 -5.88
C LYS A 315 20.98 -10.17 -5.87
N ARG A 316 20.43 -10.60 -4.72
CA ARG A 316 19.74 -11.90 -4.60
C ARG A 316 18.43 -11.93 -5.39
N PRO A 317 18.08 -13.06 -6.04
CA PRO A 317 16.74 -13.23 -6.65
C PRO A 317 15.59 -13.03 -5.64
N ALA A 318 15.81 -13.29 -4.37
CA ALA A 318 14.85 -13.10 -3.30
C ALA A 318 14.50 -11.62 -3.07
N TYR A 319 15.45 -10.68 -3.26
CA TYR A 319 15.14 -9.24 -3.29
C TYR A 319 14.10 -8.92 -4.35
N ALA A 320 14.35 -9.38 -5.58
CA ALA A 320 13.43 -9.12 -6.68
C ALA A 320 12.05 -9.74 -6.42
N ALA A 321 11.97 -10.93 -5.85
CA ALA A 321 10.71 -11.59 -5.52
C ALA A 321 9.93 -10.83 -4.43
N TRP A 322 10.61 -10.39 -3.38
CA TRP A 322 9.99 -9.65 -2.29
C TRP A 322 9.46 -8.30 -2.76
N TRP A 323 10.27 -7.53 -3.46
CA TRP A 323 9.85 -6.22 -3.96
C TRP A 323 8.84 -6.31 -5.11
N THR A 324 8.85 -7.38 -5.89
CA THR A 324 7.74 -7.68 -6.82
C THR A 324 6.44 -7.91 -6.08
N THR A 325 6.47 -8.63 -4.96
CA THR A 325 5.26 -8.85 -4.13
C THR A 325 4.70 -7.51 -3.63
N LYS A 326 5.57 -6.60 -3.16
CA LYS A 326 5.19 -5.24 -2.76
C LYS A 326 4.62 -4.41 -3.92
N LEU A 327 5.27 -4.42 -5.07
CA LEU A 327 4.76 -3.72 -6.26
C LEU A 327 3.42 -4.31 -6.74
N CYS A 328 3.20 -5.61 -6.60
CA CYS A 328 1.91 -6.24 -6.87
C CYS A 328 0.82 -5.80 -5.88
N ASP A 329 1.17 -5.55 -4.61
CA ASP A 329 0.23 -4.97 -3.62
C ASP A 329 -0.17 -3.55 -4.05
N TYR A 330 0.81 -2.68 -4.36
CA TYR A 330 0.57 -1.28 -4.76
C TYR A 330 -0.21 -1.15 -6.06
N THR A 331 -0.04 -2.08 -6.99
CA THR A 331 -0.70 -2.06 -8.30
C THR A 331 -1.96 -2.91 -8.39
N GLY A 332 -2.32 -3.63 -7.32
CA GLY A 332 -3.55 -4.42 -7.22
C GLY A 332 -3.55 -5.69 -8.09
N ASN A 333 -2.43 -6.42 -8.16
CA ASN A 333 -2.36 -7.69 -8.90
C ASN A 333 -3.09 -8.81 -8.14
N ASN A 334 -4.41 -8.92 -8.40
CA ASN A 334 -5.30 -9.93 -7.81
C ASN A 334 -5.95 -10.76 -8.91
N PRO A 335 -5.79 -12.10 -8.91
CA PRO A 335 -6.45 -13.00 -9.89
C PRO A 335 -7.98 -12.86 -9.90
N GLN A 336 -8.61 -12.56 -8.76
CA GLN A 336 -10.07 -12.44 -8.68
C GLN A 336 -10.59 -11.18 -9.40
N ASN A 337 -9.73 -10.15 -9.51
CA ASN A 337 -10.05 -8.90 -10.19
C ASN A 337 -9.71 -8.93 -11.69
N GLN A 338 -9.05 -9.97 -12.21
CA GLN A 338 -8.82 -10.08 -13.66
C GLN A 338 -10.14 -10.34 -14.41
N ASN A 339 -10.31 -9.64 -15.52
CA ASN A 339 -11.58 -9.65 -16.28
C ASN A 339 -11.68 -10.83 -17.27
N ASP A 340 -10.86 -11.85 -17.12
CA ASP A 340 -10.93 -13.06 -17.91
C ASP A 340 -11.26 -14.28 -17.06
N PRO A 341 -12.39 -14.95 -17.29
CA PRO A 341 -12.80 -16.09 -16.46
C PRO A 341 -12.02 -17.38 -16.75
N VAL A 342 -11.27 -17.43 -17.87
CA VAL A 342 -10.49 -18.60 -18.28
C VAL A 342 -9.06 -18.51 -17.78
N PHE A 343 -8.44 -17.33 -17.92
CA PHE A 343 -6.99 -17.14 -17.72
C PHE A 343 -6.63 -16.23 -16.55
N ARG A 344 -7.56 -15.85 -15.68
CA ARG A 344 -7.30 -14.89 -14.59
C ARG A 344 -6.09 -15.21 -13.70
N ASN A 345 -5.83 -16.50 -13.45
CA ASN A 345 -4.70 -16.91 -12.61
C ASN A 345 -3.38 -16.76 -13.39
N GLU A 346 -3.37 -17.20 -14.63
CA GLU A 346 -2.23 -17.07 -15.53
C GLU A 346 -1.91 -15.59 -15.82
N MET A 347 -2.94 -14.74 -15.98
CA MET A 347 -2.76 -13.28 -16.15
C MET A 347 -2.09 -12.66 -14.93
N ALA A 348 -2.51 -13.01 -13.71
CA ALA A 348 -1.89 -12.52 -12.49
C ALA A 348 -0.45 -13.02 -12.33
N GLN A 349 -0.18 -14.26 -12.74
CA GLN A 349 1.17 -14.82 -12.75
C GLN A 349 2.06 -14.11 -13.75
N HIS A 350 1.60 -13.89 -15.00
CA HIS A 350 2.33 -13.13 -16.02
C HIS A 350 2.61 -11.69 -15.58
N TRP A 351 1.67 -11.05 -14.90
CA TRP A 351 1.90 -9.73 -14.31
C TRP A 351 3.01 -9.77 -13.26
N TYR A 352 2.99 -10.74 -12.33
CA TYR A 352 4.07 -10.92 -11.36
C TYR A 352 5.43 -11.14 -12.06
N GLU A 353 5.51 -12.04 -13.05
CA GLU A 353 6.73 -12.36 -13.79
C GLU A 353 7.27 -11.15 -14.55
N TRP A 354 6.37 -10.32 -15.10
CA TRP A 354 6.73 -9.11 -15.81
C TRP A 354 7.39 -8.08 -14.88
N ILE A 355 6.84 -7.85 -13.70
CA ILE A 355 7.44 -6.97 -12.68
C ILE A 355 8.74 -7.60 -12.14
N TYR A 356 8.72 -8.90 -11.83
CA TYR A 356 9.88 -9.61 -11.28
C TYR A 356 11.11 -9.48 -12.17
N HIS A 357 10.95 -9.66 -13.48
CA HIS A 357 12.05 -9.51 -14.42
C HIS A 357 12.65 -8.09 -14.35
N ARG A 358 11.80 -7.07 -14.30
CA ARG A 358 12.23 -5.66 -14.26
C ARG A 358 12.91 -5.28 -12.95
N VAL A 359 12.38 -5.71 -11.82
CA VAL A 359 13.03 -5.52 -10.52
C VAL A 359 14.38 -6.27 -10.45
N ARG A 360 14.43 -7.49 -10.97
CA ARG A 360 15.65 -8.29 -11.00
C ARG A 360 16.75 -7.66 -11.86
N THR A 361 16.39 -7.09 -12.98
CA THR A 361 17.33 -6.39 -13.89
C THR A 361 17.59 -4.94 -13.49
N ASN A 362 16.97 -4.49 -12.39
CA ASN A 362 17.03 -3.11 -11.90
C ASN A 362 16.55 -2.08 -12.93
N ALA A 363 15.45 -2.39 -13.63
CA ALA A 363 14.82 -1.41 -14.49
C ALA A 363 14.39 -0.17 -13.68
N PRO A 364 14.56 1.04 -14.20
CA PRO A 364 14.10 2.27 -13.55
C PRO A 364 12.62 2.20 -13.15
N TYR A 365 12.28 2.70 -11.95
CA TYR A 365 10.91 2.63 -11.44
C TYR A 365 9.91 3.35 -12.36
N ASP A 366 10.30 4.49 -12.92
CA ASP A 366 9.47 5.24 -13.89
C ASP A 366 9.16 4.41 -15.15
N ARG A 367 10.11 3.56 -15.61
CA ARG A 367 9.91 2.65 -16.74
C ARG A 367 8.97 1.49 -16.39
N ILE A 368 9.02 1.02 -15.13
CA ILE A 368 8.05 0.03 -14.65
C ILE A 368 6.65 0.65 -14.63
N ALA A 369 6.52 1.88 -14.12
CA ALA A 369 5.26 2.61 -14.12
C ALA A 369 4.74 2.88 -15.54
N GLU A 370 5.60 3.33 -16.44
CA GLU A 370 5.27 3.54 -17.86
C GLU A 370 4.71 2.28 -18.53
N GLY A 371 5.37 1.14 -18.32
CA GLY A 371 4.92 -0.14 -18.88
C GLY A 371 3.56 -0.61 -18.38
N LEU A 372 3.10 -0.12 -17.21
CA LEU A 372 1.75 -0.35 -16.68
C LEU A 372 0.75 0.69 -17.21
N ILE A 373 1.13 1.96 -17.18
CA ILE A 373 0.24 3.10 -17.50
C ILE A 373 0.00 3.17 -19.01
N MET A 374 1.06 3.10 -19.81
CA MET A 374 1.01 3.25 -21.28
C MET A 374 0.68 1.94 -22.03
N ALA A 375 0.31 0.89 -21.28
CA ALA A 375 0.06 -0.41 -21.87
C ALA A 375 -1.06 -0.39 -22.92
N THR A 376 -0.87 -1.18 -23.98
CA THR A 376 -1.87 -1.59 -24.97
C THR A 376 -1.71 -3.09 -25.26
N SER A 377 -2.79 -3.73 -25.73
CA SER A 377 -2.73 -5.15 -26.06
C SER A 377 -2.01 -5.42 -27.37
N ARG A 378 -2.28 -4.62 -28.41
CA ARG A 378 -1.60 -4.74 -29.70
C ARG A 378 -0.47 -3.74 -29.84
N GLN A 379 0.53 -4.13 -30.62
CA GLN A 379 1.53 -3.21 -31.14
C GLN A 379 0.98 -2.40 -32.32
N LYS A 380 1.63 -1.30 -32.66
CA LYS A 380 1.22 -0.47 -33.80
C LYS A 380 1.30 -1.27 -35.10
N GLY A 381 0.18 -1.34 -35.84
CA GLY A 381 0.09 -2.10 -37.10
C GLY A 381 -0.20 -3.60 -36.95
N GLU A 382 -0.26 -4.13 -35.72
CA GLU A 382 -0.56 -5.53 -35.49
C GLU A 382 -2.05 -5.83 -35.69
N SER A 383 -2.37 -6.83 -36.54
CA SER A 383 -3.73 -7.32 -36.74
C SER A 383 -4.22 -8.10 -35.52
N PHE A 384 -5.57 -8.25 -35.39
CA PHE A 384 -6.14 -9.04 -34.29
C PHE A 384 -5.62 -10.47 -34.26
N MET A 385 -5.52 -11.10 -35.43
CA MET A 385 -5.05 -12.50 -35.53
C MET A 385 -3.58 -12.67 -35.15
N GLN A 386 -2.74 -11.70 -35.50
CA GLN A 386 -1.33 -11.69 -35.06
C GLN A 386 -1.26 -11.54 -33.54
N PHE A 387 -1.99 -10.58 -32.99
CA PHE A 387 -2.12 -10.39 -31.54
C PHE A 387 -2.64 -11.66 -30.85
N ALA A 388 -3.74 -12.24 -31.33
CA ALA A 388 -4.35 -13.42 -30.72
C ALA A 388 -3.40 -14.63 -30.73
N LYS A 389 -2.69 -14.85 -31.87
CA LYS A 389 -1.67 -15.88 -31.98
C LYS A 389 -0.47 -15.59 -31.04
N GLY A 390 0.03 -14.34 -31.05
CA GLY A 390 1.14 -13.91 -30.19
C GLY A 390 0.82 -14.07 -28.71
N MET A 391 -0.37 -13.65 -28.27
CA MET A 391 -0.82 -13.85 -26.89
C MET A 391 -0.86 -15.34 -26.51
N SER A 392 -1.41 -16.21 -27.37
CA SER A 392 -1.47 -17.64 -27.09
C SER A 392 -0.09 -18.28 -26.95
N GLN A 393 0.99 -17.73 -27.54
CA GLN A 393 2.35 -18.24 -27.32
C GLN A 393 2.82 -18.13 -25.87
N HIS A 394 2.31 -17.13 -25.13
CA HIS A 394 2.63 -16.99 -23.69
C HIS A 394 1.93 -18.04 -22.81
N TYR A 395 0.87 -18.69 -23.33
CA TYR A 395 0.05 -19.67 -22.60
C TYR A 395 0.30 -21.13 -23.04
N LYS A 396 1.24 -21.36 -23.94
CA LYS A 396 1.60 -22.71 -24.37
C LYS A 396 2.04 -23.59 -23.21
N THR A 397 1.65 -24.88 -23.25
CA THR A 397 2.10 -25.85 -22.27
C THR A 397 3.58 -26.18 -22.45
N GLU A 398 4.03 -26.27 -23.70
CA GLU A 398 5.41 -26.57 -24.05
C GLU A 398 6.11 -25.35 -24.61
N ASN A 399 7.25 -24.99 -24.03
CA ASN A 399 8.09 -23.87 -24.44
C ASN A 399 7.31 -22.55 -24.60
N PRO A 400 6.61 -22.07 -23.59
CA PRO A 400 5.91 -20.79 -23.66
C PRO A 400 6.90 -19.63 -23.87
N VAL A 401 6.51 -18.65 -24.67
CA VAL A 401 7.26 -17.39 -24.76
C VAL A 401 7.11 -16.66 -23.41
N PRO A 402 8.19 -16.28 -22.73
CA PRO A 402 8.08 -15.59 -21.44
C PRO A 402 7.32 -14.26 -21.56
N PHE A 403 6.32 -14.05 -20.69
CA PHE A 403 5.48 -12.84 -20.78
C PHE A 403 6.25 -11.54 -20.52
N HIS A 404 7.33 -11.60 -19.73
CA HIS A 404 8.18 -10.45 -19.45
C HIS A 404 8.91 -9.87 -20.68
N THR A 405 8.93 -10.60 -21.81
CA THR A 405 9.47 -10.09 -23.09
C THR A 405 8.59 -9.01 -23.71
N ARG A 406 7.31 -8.89 -23.28
CA ARG A 406 6.46 -7.78 -23.67
C ARG A 406 6.96 -6.48 -23.05
N GLU A 407 6.94 -5.42 -23.81
CA GLU A 407 7.33 -4.10 -23.34
C GLU A 407 6.36 -3.58 -22.26
N THR A 408 5.06 -3.78 -22.46
CA THR A 408 4.00 -3.25 -21.59
C THR A 408 3.14 -4.34 -20.95
N MET A 409 2.46 -4.00 -19.86
CA MET A 409 1.62 -4.88 -19.06
C MET A 409 0.14 -4.49 -19.14
N PRO A 410 -0.65 -5.02 -20.07
CA PRO A 410 -2.03 -4.61 -20.30
C PRO A 410 -3.00 -4.99 -19.16
N PHE A 411 -2.63 -5.94 -18.30
CA PHE A 411 -3.54 -6.47 -17.28
C PHE A 411 -3.79 -5.49 -16.13
N TYR A 412 -2.98 -4.45 -15.96
CA TYR A 412 -3.22 -3.38 -14.99
C TYR A 412 -4.58 -2.69 -15.23
N TRP A 413 -4.90 -2.37 -16.49
CA TRP A 413 -6.17 -1.75 -16.87
C TRP A 413 -7.29 -2.76 -17.16
N ALA A 414 -6.99 -4.06 -17.22
CA ALA A 414 -7.94 -5.13 -17.52
C ALA A 414 -8.75 -5.60 -16.31
N ARG A 415 -8.56 -5.00 -15.15
CA ARG A 415 -9.20 -5.40 -13.88
C ARG A 415 -10.69 -5.04 -13.86
N ARG A 416 -11.48 -5.84 -13.11
CA ARG A 416 -12.93 -5.65 -12.97
C ARG A 416 -13.31 -4.42 -12.15
N ASN A 417 -12.46 -4.03 -11.20
CA ASN A 417 -12.64 -2.88 -10.32
C ASN A 417 -12.02 -1.58 -10.87
N VAL A 418 -11.64 -1.55 -12.16
CA VAL A 418 -11.12 -0.35 -12.84
C VAL A 418 -11.72 -0.22 -14.25
N ARG A 419 -13.04 -0.36 -14.35
CA ARG A 419 -13.76 -0.29 -15.65
C ARG A 419 -14.12 1.13 -16.03
N GLN A 420 -14.59 1.90 -15.07
CA GLN A 420 -15.01 3.29 -15.30
C GLN A 420 -13.79 4.23 -15.22
N ALA A 421 -13.90 5.42 -15.80
CA ALA A 421 -12.81 6.39 -15.80
C ALA A 421 -12.44 6.86 -14.38
N GLU A 422 -13.44 7.03 -13.51
CA GLU A 422 -13.24 7.38 -12.10
C GLU A 422 -12.48 6.30 -11.34
N GLU A 423 -12.82 5.02 -11.53
CA GLU A 423 -12.11 3.90 -10.90
C GLU A 423 -10.65 3.82 -11.35
N LYS A 424 -10.39 4.12 -12.64
CA LYS A 424 -9.03 4.18 -13.20
C LYS A 424 -8.25 5.35 -12.61
N ALA A 425 -8.87 6.53 -12.50
CA ALA A 425 -8.26 7.71 -11.89
C ALA A 425 -7.86 7.46 -10.43
N LEU A 426 -8.76 6.85 -9.64
CA LEU A 426 -8.47 6.46 -8.26
C LEU A 426 -7.36 5.43 -8.19
N SER A 427 -7.42 4.37 -9.02
CA SER A 427 -6.38 3.34 -9.06
C SER A 427 -5.00 3.93 -9.39
N PHE A 428 -4.95 4.88 -10.32
CA PHE A 428 -3.72 5.59 -10.67
C PHE A 428 -3.22 6.47 -9.52
N ALA A 429 -4.09 7.27 -8.90
CA ALA A 429 -3.74 8.15 -7.80
C ALA A 429 -3.20 7.36 -6.59
N HIS A 430 -3.85 6.26 -6.23
CA HIS A 430 -3.38 5.39 -5.15
C HIS A 430 -2.05 4.72 -5.49
N ALA A 431 -1.92 4.11 -6.71
CA ALA A 431 -0.74 3.33 -7.05
C ALA A 431 0.51 4.20 -7.22
N PHE A 432 0.40 5.36 -7.87
CA PHE A 432 1.55 6.14 -8.31
C PHE A 432 1.73 7.48 -7.61
N LEU A 433 0.67 8.07 -7.06
CA LEU A 433 0.75 9.36 -6.36
C LEU A 433 0.70 9.23 -4.83
N GLY A 434 0.20 8.11 -4.30
CA GLY A 434 -0.02 7.96 -2.86
C GLY A 434 -1.06 8.94 -2.31
N VAL A 435 -2.06 9.31 -3.11
CA VAL A 435 -3.10 10.29 -2.77
C VAL A 435 -4.47 9.62 -2.72
N ARG A 436 -5.23 9.88 -1.66
CA ARG A 436 -6.61 9.42 -1.48
C ARG A 436 -7.58 10.49 -1.95
N ILE A 437 -7.77 10.61 -3.25
CA ILE A 437 -8.61 11.67 -3.88
C ILE A 437 -10.10 11.30 -3.98
N GLN A 438 -10.54 10.15 -3.49
CA GLN A 438 -11.92 9.67 -3.65
C GLN A 438 -12.99 10.63 -3.09
N CYS A 439 -12.70 11.42 -2.07
CA CYS A 439 -13.64 12.41 -1.54
C CYS A 439 -13.98 13.48 -2.58
N ALA A 440 -13.02 13.82 -3.45
CA ALA A 440 -13.21 14.82 -4.50
C ALA A 440 -14.16 14.36 -5.63
N GLN A 441 -14.60 13.09 -5.66
CA GLN A 441 -15.64 12.64 -6.60
C GLN A 441 -16.99 13.35 -6.41
N CYS A 442 -17.36 13.64 -5.16
CA CYS A 442 -18.70 14.15 -4.82
C CYS A 442 -18.67 15.58 -4.27
N HIS A 443 -17.60 15.97 -3.60
CA HIS A 443 -17.47 17.27 -2.95
C HIS A 443 -15.99 17.69 -2.90
N LYS A 444 -15.69 18.89 -2.41
CA LYS A 444 -14.31 19.31 -2.13
C LYS A 444 -13.64 18.35 -1.16
N HIS A 445 -12.38 17.99 -1.41
CA HIS A 445 -11.61 17.14 -0.50
C HIS A 445 -11.50 17.78 0.90
N PRO A 446 -11.86 17.10 2.00
CA PRO A 446 -11.94 17.72 3.33
C PRO A 446 -10.58 18.08 3.94
N PHE A 447 -9.49 17.51 3.42
CA PHE A 447 -8.13 17.61 3.97
C PHE A 447 -7.11 18.07 2.92
N ASP A 448 -7.57 18.45 1.72
CA ASP A 448 -6.72 18.88 0.63
C ASP A 448 -7.43 19.96 -0.21
N GLN A 449 -6.72 20.55 -1.15
CA GLN A 449 -7.21 21.60 -2.03
C GLN A 449 -8.13 21.11 -3.15
N TRP A 450 -8.18 19.81 -3.43
CA TRP A 450 -8.85 19.23 -4.60
C TRP A 450 -10.35 19.38 -4.56
N THR A 451 -10.90 20.02 -5.60
CA THR A 451 -12.34 20.16 -5.82
C THR A 451 -12.89 19.00 -6.64
N GLN A 452 -14.23 18.91 -6.72
CA GLN A 452 -14.91 18.00 -7.63
C GLN A 452 -14.52 18.26 -9.11
N GLN A 453 -14.28 19.52 -9.47
CA GLN A 453 -13.88 19.86 -10.83
C GLN A 453 -12.47 19.37 -11.14
N ASP A 454 -11.52 19.49 -10.21
CA ASP A 454 -10.16 18.96 -10.38
C ASP A 454 -10.19 17.44 -10.57
N PHE A 455 -11.01 16.74 -9.78
CA PHE A 455 -11.20 15.32 -9.96
C PHE A 455 -11.76 14.96 -11.33
N LYS A 456 -12.80 15.68 -11.82
CA LYS A 456 -13.39 15.45 -13.15
C LYS A 456 -12.41 15.72 -14.29
N LYS A 457 -11.61 16.78 -14.18
CA LYS A 457 -10.55 17.08 -15.15
C LYS A 457 -9.48 15.99 -15.15
N PHE A 458 -9.03 15.56 -13.98
CA PHE A 458 -8.07 14.45 -13.85
C PHE A 458 -8.64 13.13 -14.39
N GLN A 459 -9.88 12.79 -14.05
CA GLN A 459 -10.59 11.61 -14.54
C GLN A 459 -10.66 11.56 -16.08
N ALA A 460 -10.77 12.70 -16.75
CA ALA A 460 -10.93 12.78 -18.21
C ALA A 460 -9.75 12.16 -18.99
N PHE A 461 -8.55 12.10 -18.43
CA PHE A 461 -7.42 11.36 -19.01
C PHE A 461 -7.69 9.86 -19.18
N PHE A 462 -8.54 9.27 -18.34
CA PHE A 462 -8.79 7.83 -18.27
C PHE A 462 -10.00 7.36 -19.08
N GLU A 463 -10.81 8.29 -19.61
CA GLU A 463 -11.96 7.97 -20.46
C GLU A 463 -11.59 7.21 -21.74
N PRO A 464 -10.48 7.53 -22.45
CA PRO A 464 -10.08 6.82 -23.67
C PRO A 464 -9.63 5.39 -23.44
N ILE A 465 -9.23 5.00 -22.23
CA ILE A 465 -8.71 3.67 -21.90
C ILE A 465 -9.85 2.66 -21.89
N GLN A 466 -9.86 1.71 -22.80
CA GLN A 466 -10.91 0.71 -22.96
C GLN A 466 -10.34 -0.71 -22.97
N TYR A 467 -10.97 -1.61 -22.18
CA TYR A 467 -10.71 -3.04 -22.23
C TYR A 467 -11.97 -3.78 -22.64
N LYS A 468 -12.07 -4.26 -23.86
CA LYS A 468 -13.28 -4.83 -24.45
C LYS A 468 -12.97 -5.94 -25.47
N ALA A 469 -14.01 -6.74 -25.74
CA ALA A 469 -14.02 -7.79 -26.76
C ALA A 469 -14.11 -7.26 -28.21
N ASN A 470 -14.47 -6.01 -28.41
CA ASN A 470 -14.64 -5.38 -29.73
C ASN A 470 -13.92 -4.05 -29.75
N PRO A 471 -12.66 -4.02 -30.18
CA PRO A 471 -11.94 -2.77 -30.45
C PRO A 471 -12.55 -2.04 -31.67
N PRO A 472 -12.20 -0.77 -31.88
CA PRO A 472 -12.74 0.02 -32.97
C PRO A 472 -12.42 -0.55 -34.34
N LYS A 473 -13.28 -0.20 -35.29
CA LYS A 473 -13.33 -0.61 -36.70
C LYS A 473 -11.95 -0.79 -37.38
N GLY A 474 -11.66 -1.97 -37.84
CA GLY A 474 -10.45 -2.25 -38.61
C GLY A 474 -10.35 -3.68 -39.14
N ASP A 475 -10.65 -4.66 -38.30
CA ASP A 475 -10.48 -6.07 -38.61
C ASP A 475 -11.84 -6.72 -39.02
N LYS A 476 -12.41 -6.34 -40.15
CA LYS A 476 -13.62 -6.98 -40.62
C LYS A 476 -13.35 -8.47 -40.91
N GLY A 477 -14.10 -9.35 -40.23
CA GLY A 477 -14.06 -10.79 -40.49
C GLY A 477 -13.09 -11.62 -39.64
N ASN A 478 -11.96 -11.08 -39.22
CA ASN A 478 -10.93 -11.78 -38.42
C ASN A 478 -10.69 -11.08 -37.07
N ASN A 479 -11.69 -11.12 -36.19
CA ASN A 479 -11.67 -10.42 -34.91
C ASN A 479 -12.15 -11.35 -33.79
N TYR A 480 -12.26 -10.80 -32.59
CA TYR A 480 -12.74 -11.49 -31.40
C TYR A 480 -14.05 -12.24 -31.66
N GLN A 481 -15.03 -11.61 -32.33
CA GLN A 481 -16.35 -12.17 -32.54
C GLN A 481 -16.32 -13.36 -33.51
N SER A 482 -15.49 -13.33 -34.55
CA SER A 482 -15.37 -14.44 -35.48
C SER A 482 -14.74 -15.66 -34.81
N LEU A 483 -13.66 -15.49 -34.03
CA LEU A 483 -13.05 -16.58 -33.27
C LEU A 483 -14.01 -17.12 -32.21
N MET A 484 -14.75 -16.24 -31.55
CA MET A 484 -15.72 -16.67 -30.55
C MET A 484 -16.85 -17.47 -31.17
N LYS A 485 -17.39 -17.02 -32.31
CA LYS A 485 -18.45 -17.73 -33.05
C LYS A 485 -18.00 -19.10 -33.53
N GLU A 486 -16.77 -19.19 -34.04
CA GLU A 486 -16.17 -20.48 -34.44
C GLU A 486 -16.13 -21.47 -33.27
N LEU A 487 -15.63 -21.01 -32.12
CA LEU A 487 -15.54 -21.84 -30.91
C LEU A 487 -16.90 -22.23 -30.35
N GLU A 488 -17.87 -21.30 -30.33
CA GLU A 488 -19.25 -21.55 -29.93
C GLU A 488 -19.89 -22.64 -30.79
N GLN A 489 -19.71 -22.56 -32.12
CA GLN A 489 -20.17 -23.58 -33.07
C GLN A 489 -19.46 -24.91 -32.84
N PHE A 490 -18.15 -24.91 -32.67
CA PHE A 490 -17.34 -26.12 -32.48
C PHE A 490 -17.79 -26.94 -31.27
N VAL A 491 -18.09 -26.27 -30.13
CA VAL A 491 -18.54 -26.96 -28.91
C VAL A 491 -20.07 -27.08 -28.78
N GLY A 492 -20.84 -26.54 -29.72
CA GLY A 492 -22.30 -26.50 -29.65
C GLY A 492 -22.84 -25.64 -28.47
N TYR A 493 -22.20 -24.46 -28.22
CA TYR A 493 -22.63 -23.56 -27.15
C TYR A 493 -23.92 -22.83 -27.52
N ASP A 494 -24.93 -22.98 -26.68
CA ASP A 494 -26.20 -22.24 -26.79
C ASP A 494 -26.20 -21.05 -25.79
N LYS A 495 -26.26 -19.83 -26.33
CA LYS A 495 -26.26 -18.58 -25.54
C LYS A 495 -27.55 -18.40 -24.71
N GLU A 496 -28.68 -18.85 -25.22
CA GLU A 496 -29.97 -18.69 -24.54
C GLU A 496 -30.10 -19.67 -23.38
N LYS A 497 -29.77 -20.93 -23.62
CA LYS A 497 -29.85 -22.01 -22.60
C LYS A 497 -28.55 -22.07 -21.74
N LYS A 498 -27.48 -21.34 -22.10
CA LYS A 498 -26.16 -21.37 -21.48
C LYS A 498 -25.57 -22.79 -21.35
N THR A 499 -25.96 -23.71 -22.23
CA THR A 499 -25.42 -25.08 -22.27
C THR A 499 -24.00 -25.09 -22.82
N ASN A 500 -23.18 -26.07 -22.44
CA ASN A 500 -21.80 -26.27 -22.88
C ASN A 500 -20.84 -25.08 -22.58
N LYS A 501 -21.15 -24.22 -21.61
CA LYS A 501 -20.31 -23.10 -21.22
C LYS A 501 -18.97 -23.55 -20.62
N LYS A 502 -18.95 -24.69 -19.94
CA LYS A 502 -17.75 -25.28 -19.35
C LYS A 502 -16.85 -25.82 -20.45
N GLU A 503 -17.43 -26.46 -21.44
CA GLU A 503 -16.78 -27.02 -22.62
C GLU A 503 -16.15 -25.91 -23.47
N LEU A 504 -16.87 -24.80 -23.68
CA LEU A 504 -16.37 -23.62 -24.40
C LEU A 504 -15.10 -23.05 -23.70
N ARG A 505 -15.15 -22.90 -22.38
CA ARG A 505 -13.99 -22.43 -21.61
C ARG A 505 -12.81 -23.42 -21.67
N ALA A 506 -13.10 -24.71 -21.60
CA ALA A 506 -12.08 -25.74 -21.70
C ALA A 506 -11.43 -25.75 -23.10
N GLU A 507 -12.19 -25.57 -24.18
CA GLU A 507 -11.68 -25.50 -25.53
C GLU A 507 -10.85 -24.23 -25.78
N ILE A 508 -11.30 -23.06 -25.27
CA ILE A 508 -10.51 -21.83 -25.33
C ILE A 508 -9.14 -22.06 -24.64
N LYS A 509 -9.17 -22.68 -23.44
CA LYS A 509 -7.93 -22.96 -22.70
C LYS A 509 -7.02 -23.94 -23.44
N ARG A 510 -7.59 -25.00 -23.99
CA ARG A 510 -6.84 -26.02 -24.77
C ARG A 510 -6.16 -25.39 -26.00
N ARG A 511 -6.89 -24.62 -26.81
CA ARG A 511 -6.33 -23.96 -27.99
C ARG A 511 -5.20 -22.99 -27.63
N ALA A 512 -5.36 -22.18 -26.55
CA ALA A 512 -4.28 -21.31 -26.11
C ALA A 512 -3.05 -22.11 -25.64
N GLN A 513 -3.25 -23.23 -24.95
CA GLN A 513 -2.17 -24.13 -24.51
C GLN A 513 -1.45 -24.81 -25.67
N ASP A 514 -2.12 -24.96 -26.83
CA ASP A 514 -1.53 -25.41 -28.07
C ASP A 514 -0.90 -24.29 -28.92
N GLY A 515 -0.98 -23.03 -28.42
CA GLY A 515 -0.47 -21.82 -29.09
C GLY A 515 -1.34 -21.37 -30.28
N GLN A 516 -2.58 -21.86 -30.37
CA GLN A 516 -3.55 -21.45 -31.38
C GLN A 516 -4.23 -20.13 -30.98
N PRO A 517 -4.64 -19.29 -31.94
CA PRO A 517 -5.35 -18.06 -31.65
C PRO A 517 -6.68 -18.33 -30.94
N VAL A 518 -6.97 -17.58 -29.89
CA VAL A 518 -8.25 -17.58 -29.16
C VAL A 518 -8.77 -16.17 -29.00
N PRO A 519 -10.06 -15.96 -28.66
CA PRO A 519 -10.66 -14.63 -28.56
C PRO A 519 -10.19 -13.89 -27.32
N TRP A 520 -9.02 -13.27 -27.37
CA TRP A 520 -8.49 -12.38 -26.33
C TRP A 520 -9.22 -11.03 -26.34
N GLN A 521 -9.61 -10.55 -25.17
CA GLN A 521 -10.04 -9.16 -25.02
C GLN A 521 -8.83 -8.22 -25.14
N GLU A 522 -9.10 -6.99 -25.58
CA GLU A 522 -8.03 -6.04 -25.89
C GLU A 522 -8.11 -4.78 -25.04
N LEU A 523 -6.95 -4.34 -24.58
CA LEU A 523 -6.72 -3.01 -24.06
C LEU A 523 -6.32 -2.10 -25.23
N TYR A 524 -7.08 -1.06 -25.45
CA TYR A 524 -6.82 -0.09 -26.52
C TYR A 524 -7.23 1.33 -26.07
N ILE A 525 -6.70 2.32 -26.77
CA ILE A 525 -7.06 3.72 -26.58
C ILE A 525 -8.11 4.09 -27.64
N ALA A 526 -9.28 4.47 -27.19
CA ALA A 526 -10.35 4.91 -28.08
C ALA A 526 -10.01 6.31 -28.63
N ASN A 527 -10.11 6.48 -29.96
CA ASN A 527 -9.94 7.81 -30.57
C ASN A 527 -11.08 8.73 -30.09
N ASN A 528 -10.75 9.71 -29.26
CA ASN A 528 -11.67 10.75 -28.81
C ASN A 528 -11.97 11.75 -29.94
N LYS A 529 -12.55 11.30 -31.04
CA LYS A 529 -13.40 12.22 -31.80
C LYS A 529 -14.70 12.32 -31.02
N ALA A 530 -14.72 13.26 -30.08
CA ALA A 530 -15.83 13.51 -29.19
C ALA A 530 -17.11 13.78 -29.99
N LYS A 531 -17.87 12.71 -30.21
CA LYS A 531 -19.32 12.85 -30.42
C LYS A 531 -19.93 12.77 -29.04
N PRO A 532 -20.60 13.82 -28.55
CA PRO A 532 -21.37 13.73 -27.33
C PRO A 532 -22.28 12.52 -27.42
N SER A 533 -22.16 11.60 -26.48
CA SER A 533 -22.98 10.41 -26.40
C SER A 533 -24.43 10.83 -26.26
N ARG A 534 -25.17 10.80 -27.38
CA ARG A 534 -26.63 10.82 -27.32
C ARG A 534 -27.10 9.48 -26.73
N LYS A 535 -27.06 9.32 -25.44
CA LYS A 535 -27.94 8.36 -24.76
C LYS A 535 -29.37 8.85 -25.01
N LYS A 536 -30.10 8.12 -25.88
CA LYS A 536 -31.55 8.20 -25.93
C LYS A 536 -32.08 7.75 -24.56
N LEU A 537 -32.26 8.67 -23.63
CA LEU A 537 -33.12 8.46 -22.50
C LEU A 537 -34.55 8.72 -23.00
N ASN A 538 -35.35 7.67 -23.14
CA ASN A 538 -36.79 7.75 -23.12
C ASN A 538 -37.17 8.17 -21.69
N ASN A 539 -37.21 9.48 -21.48
CA ASN A 539 -38.15 10.16 -20.57
C ASN A 539 -37.85 11.67 -20.57
N LYS A 540 -38.93 12.41 -20.72
CA LYS A 540 -38.98 13.88 -20.78
C LYS A 540 -38.26 14.54 -19.61
N LYS A 541 -37.43 15.57 -19.94
CA LYS A 541 -36.81 16.59 -19.07
C LYS A 541 -35.42 16.25 -18.49
N LYS A 542 -34.38 16.61 -19.24
CA LYS A 542 -33.31 17.59 -18.89
C LYS A 542 -32.26 17.52 -19.99
N ARG A 543 -32.13 18.58 -20.79
CA ARG A 543 -30.96 18.82 -21.63
C ARG A 543 -29.75 19.05 -20.71
N TYR A 544 -28.98 18.02 -20.45
CA TYR A 544 -27.58 18.22 -20.07
C TYR A 544 -26.83 18.48 -21.37
N SER A 545 -26.47 19.72 -21.62
CA SER A 545 -25.38 20.06 -22.55
C SER A 545 -24.11 19.47 -21.93
N GLY A 546 -23.67 18.33 -22.43
CA GLY A 546 -22.40 17.73 -21.97
C GLY A 546 -21.27 18.67 -22.35
N ARG A 547 -20.85 19.52 -21.43
CA ARG A 547 -19.63 20.33 -21.56
C ARG A 547 -18.50 19.31 -21.67
N VAL A 548 -17.75 19.36 -22.76
CA VAL A 548 -16.53 18.57 -22.91
C VAL A 548 -15.56 19.07 -21.83
N ILE A 549 -15.19 18.17 -20.91
CA ILE A 549 -14.25 18.51 -19.84
C ILE A 549 -12.85 18.39 -20.43
N THR A 550 -12.11 19.47 -20.44
CA THR A 550 -10.69 19.46 -20.79
C THR A 550 -9.91 18.86 -19.64
N PRO A 551 -9.12 17.80 -19.84
CA PRO A 551 -8.35 17.19 -18.77
C PRO A 551 -7.25 18.12 -18.26
N SER A 552 -6.94 18.01 -16.95
CA SER A 552 -5.74 18.56 -16.36
C SER A 552 -5.17 17.58 -15.32
N VAL A 553 -3.85 17.58 -15.13
CA VAL A 553 -3.22 16.89 -14.02
C VAL A 553 -3.53 17.62 -12.72
N LEU A 554 -3.37 16.97 -11.57
CA LEU A 554 -3.65 17.61 -10.28
C LEU A 554 -2.71 18.81 -10.06
N GLY A 555 -3.31 20.01 -10.00
CA GLY A 555 -2.59 21.26 -9.86
C GLY A 555 -1.96 21.81 -11.15
N GLY A 556 -2.16 21.14 -12.29
CA GLY A 556 -1.65 21.58 -13.59
C GLY A 556 -2.65 22.30 -14.47
N GLU A 557 -2.19 22.76 -15.60
CA GLU A 557 -2.99 23.44 -16.61
C GLU A 557 -3.86 22.45 -17.43
N ASP A 558 -4.82 23.00 -18.16
CA ASP A 558 -5.68 22.24 -19.05
C ASP A 558 -4.88 21.69 -20.25
N VAL A 559 -5.08 20.41 -20.57
CA VAL A 559 -4.35 19.68 -21.62
C VAL A 559 -5.27 19.34 -22.79
N HIS A 560 -4.89 19.73 -24.01
CA HIS A 560 -5.61 19.34 -25.22
C HIS A 560 -5.14 17.97 -25.71
N LEU A 561 -5.92 16.91 -25.40
CA LEU A 561 -5.53 15.50 -25.73
C LEU A 561 -5.39 15.24 -27.25
N THR A 562 -5.93 16.09 -28.08
CA THR A 562 -5.79 16.00 -29.55
C THR A 562 -4.36 16.25 -30.05
N ASP A 563 -3.56 16.91 -29.22
CA ASP A 563 -2.18 17.29 -29.56
C ASP A 563 -1.20 16.10 -29.32
N TYR A 564 -1.69 15.03 -28.69
CA TYR A 564 -0.92 13.88 -28.34
C TYR A 564 -1.35 12.64 -29.13
N HIS A 565 -0.38 11.84 -29.56
CA HIS A 565 -0.65 10.55 -30.20
C HIS A 565 -1.30 9.57 -29.22
N ASP A 566 -0.85 9.55 -27.98
CA ASP A 566 -1.46 8.81 -26.87
C ASP A 566 -1.92 9.81 -25.79
N PRO A 567 -3.21 9.87 -25.48
CA PRO A 567 -3.75 10.83 -24.50
C PRO A 567 -3.23 10.64 -23.07
N ARG A 568 -2.51 9.55 -22.80
CA ARG A 568 -1.86 9.29 -21.50
C ARG A 568 -0.45 9.87 -21.42
N GLN A 569 0.14 10.32 -22.54
CA GLN A 569 1.50 10.85 -22.57
C GLN A 569 1.68 12.04 -21.58
N PRO A 570 0.74 13.00 -21.50
CA PRO A 570 0.85 14.10 -20.53
C PRO A 570 0.90 13.63 -19.07
N LEU A 571 0.23 12.50 -18.72
CA LEU A 571 0.33 11.92 -17.39
C LEU A 571 1.74 11.40 -17.10
N MET A 572 2.38 10.72 -18.09
CA MET A 572 3.74 10.21 -17.93
C MET A 572 4.76 11.35 -17.85
N ASP A 573 4.58 12.38 -18.68
CA ASP A 573 5.45 13.56 -18.66
C ASP A 573 5.34 14.28 -17.32
N TRP A 574 4.13 14.44 -16.81
CA TRP A 574 3.91 15.00 -15.46
C TRP A 574 4.52 14.15 -14.34
N LEU A 575 4.40 12.81 -14.40
CA LEU A 575 5.03 11.94 -13.38
C LEU A 575 6.56 12.13 -13.33
N ARG A 576 7.18 12.43 -14.46
CA ARG A 576 8.64 12.65 -14.58
C ARG A 576 9.07 14.10 -14.40
N SER A 577 8.11 15.01 -14.34
CA SER A 577 8.40 16.43 -14.13
C SER A 577 8.98 16.67 -12.74
N ASP A 578 9.94 17.58 -12.66
CA ASP A 578 10.52 18.04 -11.40
C ASP A 578 9.47 18.70 -10.49
N ASP A 579 8.41 19.26 -11.09
CA ASP A 579 7.28 19.87 -10.39
C ASP A 579 6.26 18.84 -9.85
N ASN A 580 6.43 17.55 -10.15
CA ASN A 580 5.52 16.54 -9.62
C ASN A 580 5.79 16.29 -8.13
N PRO A 581 4.87 16.67 -7.21
CA PRO A 581 5.12 16.56 -5.78
C PRO A 581 4.87 15.15 -5.23
N TYR A 582 4.44 14.19 -6.05
CA TYR A 582 3.89 12.91 -5.58
C TYR A 582 4.70 11.68 -5.99
N PHE A 583 5.01 11.50 -7.27
CA PHE A 583 5.44 10.21 -7.84
C PHE A 583 6.68 9.63 -7.15
N ALA A 584 7.77 10.38 -7.10
CA ALA A 584 8.99 9.95 -6.43
C ALA A 584 8.77 9.81 -4.91
N ARG A 585 8.12 10.81 -4.29
CA ARG A 585 7.86 10.84 -2.85
C ARG A 585 6.96 9.68 -2.39
N ALA A 586 5.93 9.34 -3.15
CA ALA A 586 5.03 8.22 -2.82
C ALA A 586 5.79 6.89 -2.78
N PHE A 587 6.61 6.61 -3.78
CA PHE A 587 7.39 5.39 -3.81
C PHE A 587 8.43 5.33 -2.69
N ILE A 588 9.16 6.43 -2.47
CA ILE A 588 10.14 6.55 -1.39
C ILE A 588 9.48 6.33 -0.03
N ASN A 589 8.33 6.97 0.21
CA ASN A 589 7.61 6.85 1.47
C ASN A 589 7.16 5.40 1.76
N ARG A 590 6.73 4.66 0.73
CA ARG A 590 6.41 3.23 0.84
C ARG A 590 7.63 2.37 1.11
N VAL A 591 8.77 2.66 0.47
CA VAL A 591 10.04 1.98 0.75
C VAL A 591 10.50 2.28 2.17
N TRP A 592 10.42 3.53 2.58
CA TRP A 592 10.75 3.96 3.94
C TRP A 592 9.89 3.26 4.99
N HIS A 593 8.57 3.27 4.81
CA HIS A 593 7.63 2.56 5.67
C HIS A 593 7.95 1.06 5.79
N ASN A 594 8.33 0.42 4.68
CA ASN A 594 8.71 -1.00 4.74
C ASN A 594 9.90 -1.25 5.68
N TYR A 595 10.82 -0.28 5.80
CA TYR A 595 12.02 -0.42 6.64
C TYR A 595 11.83 0.06 8.07
N PHE A 596 11.04 1.09 8.31
CA PHE A 596 10.87 1.70 9.63
C PHE A 596 9.53 1.38 10.31
N GLY A 597 8.56 0.84 9.59
CA GLY A 597 7.20 0.59 10.09
C GLY A 597 6.28 1.80 10.07
N HIS A 598 6.83 3.00 9.87
CA HIS A 598 6.13 4.27 9.71
C HIS A 598 6.66 5.01 8.49
N GLY A 599 5.78 5.71 7.77
CA GLY A 599 6.18 6.59 6.69
C GLY A 599 6.81 7.89 7.20
N ILE A 600 7.49 8.60 6.31
CA ILE A 600 7.81 10.02 6.55
C ILE A 600 6.51 10.83 6.49
N VAL A 601 5.59 10.43 5.63
CA VAL A 601 4.17 10.78 5.64
C VAL A 601 3.40 9.54 6.09
N ASP A 602 2.59 9.65 7.13
CA ASP A 602 1.83 8.52 7.70
C ASP A 602 0.37 8.93 7.98
N PRO A 603 -0.65 8.22 7.47
CA PRO A 603 -0.62 6.99 6.67
C PRO A 603 0.14 7.11 5.34
N VAL A 604 0.81 6.02 4.94
CA VAL A 604 1.84 5.99 3.89
C VAL A 604 1.33 6.37 2.49
N ASP A 605 0.06 6.21 2.23
CA ASP A 605 -0.63 6.45 0.95
C ASP A 605 -1.66 7.59 1.06
N ASP A 606 -1.48 8.50 2.02
CA ASP A 606 -2.36 9.63 2.27
C ASP A 606 -1.57 10.96 2.23
N MET A 607 -0.91 11.19 1.09
CA MET A 607 -0.18 12.42 0.81
C MET A 607 -1.17 13.55 0.51
N ASN A 608 -1.47 14.37 1.51
CA ASN A 608 -2.30 15.56 1.38
C ASN A 608 -1.77 16.70 2.26
N LEU A 609 -2.26 17.91 2.03
CA LEU A 609 -1.79 19.11 2.73
C LEU A 609 -2.04 19.07 4.25
N ALA A 610 -3.09 18.37 4.70
CA ALA A 610 -3.38 18.22 6.13
C ALA A 610 -2.58 17.09 6.80
N ASN A 611 -1.80 16.33 6.03
CA ASN A 611 -0.91 15.26 6.49
C ASN A 611 0.54 15.52 6.04
N PRO A 612 1.18 16.58 6.53
CA PRO A 612 2.53 16.94 6.10
C PRO A 612 3.57 15.91 6.57
N PRO A 613 4.71 15.81 5.88
CA PRO A 613 5.78 14.90 6.26
C PRO A 613 6.34 15.23 7.65
N SER A 614 6.60 14.17 8.43
CA SER A 614 7.28 14.32 9.72
C SER A 614 8.68 14.93 9.58
N ASN A 615 9.36 14.68 8.46
CA ASN A 615 10.65 15.29 8.10
C ASN A 615 10.66 15.62 6.61
N GLY A 616 10.20 16.83 6.26
CA GLY A 616 10.14 17.30 4.87
C GLY A 616 11.48 17.30 4.17
N PRO A 617 12.55 17.94 4.75
CA PRO A 617 13.88 17.94 4.15
C PRO A 617 14.45 16.55 3.85
N LEU A 618 14.13 15.53 4.67
CA LEU A 618 14.54 14.14 4.42
C LEU A 618 13.81 13.57 3.19
N LEU A 619 12.51 13.78 3.11
CA LEU A 619 11.71 13.29 1.98
C LEU A 619 12.16 13.95 0.67
N ASP A 620 12.44 15.27 0.70
CA ASP A 620 12.89 16.04 -0.45
C ASP A 620 14.29 15.60 -0.91
N TYR A 621 15.21 15.38 0.03
CA TYR A 621 16.55 14.85 -0.29
C TYR A 621 16.46 13.49 -0.98
N LEU A 622 15.66 12.57 -0.44
CA LEU A 622 15.49 11.24 -1.02
C LEU A 622 14.79 11.30 -2.38
N ALA A 623 13.78 12.18 -2.54
CA ALA A 623 13.06 12.36 -3.80
C ALA A 623 13.98 12.88 -4.90
N LYS A 624 14.73 13.92 -4.61
CA LYS A 624 15.71 14.49 -5.54
C LYS A 624 16.76 13.46 -5.95
N GLY A 625 17.41 12.80 -4.98
CA GLY A 625 18.41 11.78 -5.26
C GLY A 625 17.88 10.57 -6.03
N PHE A 626 16.60 10.17 -5.79
CA PHE A 626 15.98 9.09 -6.55
C PHE A 626 15.75 9.46 -8.02
N VAL A 627 15.29 10.68 -8.29
CA VAL A 627 15.15 11.20 -9.67
C VAL A 627 16.52 11.32 -10.34
N GLU A 628 17.50 11.93 -9.67
CA GLU A 628 18.87 12.10 -10.18
C GLU A 628 19.57 10.77 -10.45
N SER A 629 19.27 9.70 -9.68
CA SER A 629 19.77 8.34 -9.94
C SER A 629 19.10 7.66 -11.15
N GLY A 630 18.17 8.32 -11.85
CA GLY A 630 17.36 7.74 -12.92
C GLY A 630 16.33 6.75 -12.39
N TYR A 631 15.73 7.02 -11.26
CA TYR A 631 14.74 6.16 -10.59
C TYR A 631 15.27 4.76 -10.23
N ASP A 632 16.56 4.68 -9.86
CA ASP A 632 17.22 3.43 -9.46
C ASP A 632 16.71 2.95 -8.10
N MET A 633 15.93 1.87 -8.11
CA MET A 633 15.38 1.28 -6.87
C MET A 633 16.48 0.82 -5.92
N LYS A 634 17.58 0.24 -6.42
CA LYS A 634 18.66 -0.25 -5.55
C LYS A 634 19.45 0.90 -4.92
N TRP A 635 19.59 2.02 -5.63
CA TRP A 635 20.16 3.25 -5.05
C TRP A 635 19.34 3.69 -3.83
N LEU A 636 18.01 3.75 -3.95
CA LEU A 636 17.12 4.13 -2.86
C LEU A 636 17.26 3.18 -1.66
N HIS A 637 17.16 1.88 -1.92
CA HIS A 637 17.32 0.87 -0.87
C HIS A 637 18.67 0.99 -0.17
N ARG A 638 19.75 1.09 -0.94
CA ARG A 638 21.10 1.21 -0.41
C ARG A 638 21.27 2.47 0.45
N THR A 639 20.78 3.61 -0.04
CA THR A 639 20.84 4.89 0.67
C THR A 639 20.18 4.80 2.05
N ILE A 640 19.00 4.20 2.14
CA ILE A 640 18.27 4.04 3.41
C ILE A 640 19.00 3.03 4.31
N LEU A 641 19.37 1.86 3.81
CA LEU A 641 19.91 0.75 4.60
C LEU A 641 21.33 1.03 5.14
N THR A 642 22.09 1.90 4.47
CA THR A 642 23.43 2.29 4.94
C THR A 642 23.41 3.42 5.97
N SER A 643 22.27 4.07 6.20
CA SER A 643 22.14 5.12 7.22
C SER A 643 22.28 4.56 8.64
N ASP A 644 22.80 5.36 9.55
CA ASP A 644 22.83 5.05 10.99
C ASP A 644 21.43 4.87 11.54
N ALA A 645 20.46 5.65 11.06
CA ALA A 645 19.06 5.56 11.45
C ALA A 645 18.48 4.15 11.27
N TYR A 646 18.73 3.51 10.12
CA TYR A 646 18.31 2.13 9.89
C TYR A 646 19.04 1.12 10.76
N GLN A 647 20.28 1.43 11.13
CA GLN A 647 21.17 0.55 11.90
C GLN A 647 21.08 0.76 13.41
N ARG A 648 20.22 1.66 13.91
CA ARG A 648 19.98 1.85 15.35
C ARG A 648 19.28 0.66 15.98
N SER A 649 19.57 0.45 17.27
CA SER A 649 18.86 -0.53 18.08
C SER A 649 17.42 -0.09 18.36
N TRP A 650 16.56 -1.07 18.58
CA TRP A 650 15.18 -0.85 19.03
C TRP A 650 15.08 -0.46 20.52
N LYS A 651 16.14 -0.67 21.30
CA LYS A 651 16.18 -0.39 22.74
C LYS A 651 16.13 1.12 22.97
N PRO A 652 15.10 1.61 23.72
CA PRO A 652 15.01 3.04 23.99
C PRO A 652 16.02 3.51 25.02
N ASN A 653 16.30 4.82 24.99
CA ASN A 653 16.95 5.56 26.08
C ASN A 653 15.93 6.46 26.80
N ALA A 654 16.40 7.29 27.73
CA ALA A 654 15.52 8.16 28.51
C ALA A 654 14.76 9.19 27.67
N THR A 655 15.35 9.67 26.56
CA THR A 655 14.76 10.74 25.75
C THR A 655 13.86 10.25 24.60
N ASN A 656 14.04 8.99 24.14
CA ASN A 656 13.36 8.48 22.94
C ASN A 656 12.36 7.34 23.22
N ARG A 657 12.03 7.09 24.46
CA ARG A 657 11.12 5.97 24.82
C ARG A 657 9.75 6.08 24.19
N GLN A 658 9.22 7.29 24.10
CA GLN A 658 7.91 7.57 23.50
C GLN A 658 7.98 7.96 22.03
N ASP A 659 9.20 8.13 21.49
CA ASP A 659 9.36 8.48 20.08
C ASP A 659 9.19 7.27 19.16
N GLU A 660 8.14 7.28 18.37
CA GLU A 660 7.88 6.29 17.30
C GLU A 660 7.86 6.93 15.91
N ARG A 661 7.95 8.28 15.82
CA ARG A 661 7.75 9.04 14.60
C ARG A 661 9.04 9.62 13.98
N ASN A 662 10.07 9.87 14.79
CA ASN A 662 11.25 10.66 14.39
C ASN A 662 12.49 9.81 14.08
N PHE A 663 12.33 8.49 13.97
CA PHE A 663 13.40 7.56 13.57
C PHE A 663 14.62 7.59 14.49
N SER A 664 14.44 7.98 15.76
CA SER A 664 15.49 8.02 16.78
C SER A 664 15.94 6.63 17.23
N ARG A 665 15.11 5.62 17.03
CA ARG A 665 15.34 4.19 17.27
C ARG A 665 14.58 3.35 16.25
N MET A 666 14.92 2.08 16.15
CA MET A 666 14.09 1.13 15.40
C MET A 666 12.82 0.81 16.18
N VAL A 667 11.68 0.81 15.52
CA VAL A 667 10.41 0.35 16.11
C VAL A 667 10.24 -1.13 15.81
N VAL A 668 9.90 -1.91 16.83
CA VAL A 668 9.63 -3.35 16.68
C VAL A 668 8.36 -3.54 15.88
N ARG A 669 8.43 -4.24 14.76
CA ARG A 669 7.32 -4.49 13.86
C ARG A 669 7.12 -5.97 13.58
N ARG A 670 5.89 -6.37 13.31
CA ARG A 670 5.58 -7.74 12.95
C ARG A 670 6.10 -8.09 11.56
N LEU A 671 6.44 -9.35 11.39
CA LEU A 671 6.79 -9.88 10.08
C LEU A 671 5.52 -9.98 9.20
N PRO A 672 5.58 -9.60 7.92
CA PRO A 672 4.51 -9.84 6.95
C PRO A 672 4.18 -11.33 6.82
N ALA A 673 2.93 -11.64 6.46
CA ALA A 673 2.41 -13.00 6.38
C ALA A 673 3.30 -13.95 5.56
N GLU A 674 3.74 -13.50 4.40
CA GLU A 674 4.59 -14.28 3.50
C GLU A 674 5.95 -14.55 4.13
N VAL A 675 6.49 -13.57 4.85
CA VAL A 675 7.79 -13.66 5.53
C VAL A 675 7.71 -14.62 6.71
N VAL A 676 6.63 -14.55 7.51
CA VAL A 676 6.39 -15.52 8.61
C VAL A 676 6.33 -16.94 8.07
N ALA A 677 5.54 -17.19 7.02
CA ALA A 677 5.39 -18.51 6.43
C ALA A 677 6.72 -19.06 5.86
N ASP A 678 7.48 -18.21 5.18
CA ASP A 678 8.80 -18.57 4.66
C ASP A 678 9.82 -18.78 5.78
N ALA A 679 9.81 -17.95 6.83
CA ALA A 679 10.70 -18.08 7.98
C ALA A 679 10.46 -19.39 8.74
N ILE A 680 9.20 -19.78 8.98
CA ILE A 680 8.84 -21.07 9.58
C ILE A 680 9.36 -22.23 8.71
N THR A 681 9.08 -22.15 7.40
CA THR A 681 9.53 -23.17 6.45
C THR A 681 11.05 -23.29 6.43
N GLN A 682 11.77 -22.18 6.42
CA GLN A 682 13.24 -22.13 6.39
C GLN A 682 13.84 -22.64 7.71
N ALA A 683 13.28 -22.25 8.86
CA ALA A 683 13.77 -22.68 10.17
C ALA A 683 13.64 -24.18 10.40
N THR A 684 12.59 -24.81 9.84
CA THR A 684 12.34 -26.26 9.97
C THR A 684 12.94 -27.11 8.84
N ALA A 685 13.36 -26.48 7.72
CA ALA A 685 13.90 -27.18 6.55
C ALA A 685 15.27 -27.77 6.80
N SER A 686 15.63 -28.82 6.05
CA SER A 686 17.01 -29.33 5.95
C SER A 686 17.97 -28.20 5.52
N ASN A 687 19.25 -28.34 5.87
CA ASN A 687 20.25 -27.33 5.51
C ASN A 687 20.36 -27.10 3.99
N SER A 688 20.22 -28.18 3.22
CA SER A 688 20.21 -28.09 1.75
C SER A 688 18.99 -27.33 1.23
N ARG A 689 17.80 -27.60 1.78
CA ARG A 689 16.57 -26.90 1.39
C ARG A 689 16.57 -25.42 1.81
N ALA A 690 16.97 -25.12 3.05
CA ALA A 690 17.11 -23.74 3.52
C ALA A 690 18.06 -22.93 2.63
N THR A 691 19.19 -23.55 2.20
CA THR A 691 20.13 -22.94 1.25
C THR A 691 19.50 -22.74 -0.14
N ALA A 692 18.71 -23.69 -0.64
CA ALA A 692 18.00 -23.55 -1.91
C ALA A 692 16.96 -22.42 -1.86
N MET A 693 16.18 -22.30 -0.78
CA MET A 693 15.22 -21.22 -0.54
C MET A 693 15.88 -19.84 -0.51
N SER A 694 17.09 -19.71 0.03
CA SER A 694 17.82 -18.45 0.04
C SER A 694 18.31 -18.02 -1.35
N LYS A 695 18.46 -18.97 -2.28
CA LYS A 695 18.95 -18.74 -3.66
C LYS A 695 17.83 -18.59 -4.69
N SER A 696 16.69 -19.24 -4.49
CA SER A 696 15.58 -19.27 -5.45
C SER A 696 14.27 -18.96 -4.76
N PRO A 697 13.42 -18.08 -5.34
CA PRO A 697 12.08 -17.81 -4.83
C PRO A 697 11.04 -18.88 -5.21
N SER A 698 11.40 -19.93 -5.99
CA SER A 698 10.44 -20.87 -6.59
C SER A 698 9.65 -21.68 -5.56
N ASP A 699 10.24 -21.94 -4.39
CA ASP A 699 9.61 -22.72 -3.30
C ASP A 699 9.16 -21.84 -2.12
N ARG A 700 9.05 -20.52 -2.36
CA ARG A 700 8.73 -19.55 -1.32
C ARG A 700 7.37 -18.91 -1.55
N THR A 701 6.75 -18.44 -0.45
CA THR A 701 5.45 -17.76 -0.48
C THR A 701 5.48 -16.39 -1.14
N ILE A 702 6.64 -15.76 -1.23
CA ILE A 702 6.86 -14.52 -2.00
C ILE A 702 7.01 -14.77 -3.52
N GLY A 703 7.00 -16.02 -3.96
CA GLY A 703 7.14 -16.40 -5.37
C GLY A 703 5.80 -16.36 -6.13
N PRO A 704 5.84 -16.61 -7.47
CA PRO A 704 4.66 -16.57 -8.34
C PRO A 704 3.60 -17.64 -7.98
N ASP A 705 4.01 -18.73 -7.38
CA ASP A 705 3.12 -19.89 -7.10
C ASP A 705 1.99 -19.59 -6.10
N THR A 706 2.04 -18.45 -5.42
CA THR A 706 1.04 -18.04 -4.42
C THR A 706 -0.11 -17.22 -4.98
N LEU A 707 -0.07 -16.85 -6.25
CA LEU A 707 -1.09 -16.00 -6.87
C LEU A 707 -2.36 -16.76 -7.31
N GLY A 708 -2.34 -18.08 -7.37
CA GLY A 708 -3.46 -18.90 -7.86
C GLY A 708 -4.20 -19.65 -6.77
N ARG A 709 -5.53 -19.49 -6.71
CA ARG A 709 -6.44 -20.23 -5.80
C ARG A 709 -6.44 -21.76 -6.01
N ASN A 710 -5.93 -22.25 -7.13
CA ASN A 710 -5.98 -23.67 -7.51
C ASN A 710 -4.75 -24.48 -7.11
N ASN A 711 -3.84 -23.90 -6.34
CA ASN A 711 -2.70 -24.63 -5.85
C ASN A 711 -3.13 -25.54 -4.68
N LYS A 712 -3.69 -26.73 -5.02
CA LYS A 712 -4.06 -27.76 -4.05
C LYS A 712 -2.90 -28.17 -3.13
N LYS A 713 -1.67 -27.76 -3.48
CA LYS A 713 -0.47 -27.99 -2.68
C LYS A 713 -0.29 -27.02 -1.49
N LEU A 714 -1.08 -25.92 -1.42
CA LEU A 714 -0.86 -24.83 -0.47
C LEU A 714 -2.07 -24.55 0.44
N THR A 715 -3.01 -25.48 0.62
CA THR A 715 -4.26 -25.20 1.38
C THR A 715 -4.02 -24.80 2.83
N SER A 716 -3.09 -25.43 3.54
CA SER A 716 -2.72 -25.02 4.91
C SER A 716 -1.90 -23.73 4.93
N LEU A 717 -1.03 -23.54 3.94
CA LEU A 717 -0.21 -22.34 3.82
C LEU A 717 -1.05 -21.11 3.43
N ASN A 718 -2.06 -21.28 2.56
CA ASN A 718 -3.00 -20.21 2.21
C ASN A 718 -3.82 -19.77 3.42
N TYR A 719 -4.20 -20.68 4.30
CA TYR A 719 -4.84 -20.36 5.57
C TYR A 719 -3.90 -19.57 6.49
N ALA A 720 -2.64 -20.00 6.62
CA ALA A 720 -1.62 -19.26 7.36
C ALA A 720 -1.45 -17.83 6.85
N LEU A 721 -1.34 -17.65 5.53
CA LEU A 721 -1.20 -16.33 4.91
C LEU A 721 -2.38 -15.40 5.24
N SER A 722 -3.61 -15.93 5.22
CA SER A 722 -4.82 -15.19 5.62
C SER A 722 -4.79 -14.82 7.11
N VAL A 723 -4.43 -15.77 7.97
CA VAL A 723 -4.33 -15.55 9.44
C VAL A 723 -3.30 -14.48 9.79
N PHE A 724 -2.20 -14.39 9.04
CA PHE A 724 -1.15 -13.39 9.25
C PHE A 724 -1.35 -12.10 8.45
N GLY A 725 -2.54 -11.87 7.85
CA GLY A 725 -2.92 -10.59 7.26
C GLY A 725 -2.35 -10.32 5.88
N LYS A 726 -2.18 -11.37 5.03
CA LYS A 726 -1.86 -11.15 3.61
C LYS A 726 -2.99 -10.36 2.94
N PRO A 727 -2.69 -9.27 2.19
CA PRO A 727 -3.71 -8.48 1.54
C PRO A 727 -4.39 -9.23 0.39
N ASP A 728 -5.68 -9.00 0.22
CA ASP A 728 -6.44 -9.51 -0.92
C ASP A 728 -6.17 -8.73 -2.21
N ARG A 729 -5.48 -7.58 -2.14
CA ARG A 729 -5.18 -6.68 -3.27
C ARG A 729 -6.44 -6.21 -4.00
N THR A 730 -7.48 -5.96 -3.26
CA THR A 730 -8.73 -5.38 -3.78
C THR A 730 -8.58 -3.88 -3.99
N GLU A 731 -7.90 -3.25 -3.09
CA GLU A 731 -7.45 -1.85 -3.15
C GLU A 731 -6.02 -1.77 -3.71
N ASN A 732 -5.60 -0.60 -4.14
CA ASN A 732 -4.24 -0.39 -4.66
C ASN A 732 -3.33 0.24 -3.60
N CYS A 733 -3.37 -0.29 -2.38
CA CYS A 733 -2.60 0.24 -1.26
C CYS A 733 -2.00 -0.87 -0.39
N ASP A 734 -0.99 -0.52 0.39
CA ASP A 734 -0.43 -1.38 1.43
C ASP A 734 -1.32 -1.41 2.70
N CYS A 735 -2.34 -0.56 2.75
CA CYS A 735 -3.29 -0.41 3.86
C CYS A 735 -4.16 -1.66 4.11
N GLU A 736 -4.26 -2.58 3.15
CA GLU A 736 -4.93 -3.87 3.35
C GLU A 736 -4.11 -4.86 4.20
N ARG A 737 -2.82 -4.61 4.43
CA ARG A 737 -2.00 -5.46 5.29
C ARG A 737 -2.34 -5.21 6.75
N SER A 738 -2.89 -6.23 7.43
CA SER A 738 -3.07 -6.15 8.88
C SER A 738 -1.79 -6.56 9.59
N ASN A 739 -1.28 -5.65 10.42
CA ASN A 739 -0.16 -5.93 11.32
C ASN A 739 -0.63 -6.21 12.76
N ASP A 740 -1.94 -6.23 13.00
CA ASP A 740 -2.49 -6.41 14.34
C ASP A 740 -2.33 -7.85 14.85
N PRO A 741 -1.98 -8.02 16.13
CA PRO A 741 -1.94 -9.33 16.76
C PRO A 741 -3.35 -9.90 16.91
N THR A 742 -3.53 -11.13 16.41
CA THR A 742 -4.80 -11.82 16.57
C THR A 742 -4.64 -13.11 17.39
N LEU A 743 -5.70 -13.52 18.10
CA LEU A 743 -5.74 -14.80 18.78
C LEU A 743 -5.53 -15.96 17.79
N LEU A 744 -6.04 -15.83 16.57
CA LEU A 744 -5.89 -16.85 15.52
C LEU A 744 -4.43 -17.11 15.14
N GLN A 745 -3.57 -16.08 15.16
CA GLN A 745 -2.14 -16.25 14.90
C GLN A 745 -1.48 -17.09 15.99
N ALA A 746 -1.81 -16.82 17.26
CA ALA A 746 -1.29 -17.58 18.40
C ALA A 746 -1.79 -19.04 18.40
N VAL A 747 -3.07 -19.28 18.04
CA VAL A 747 -3.64 -20.61 17.88
C VAL A 747 -2.97 -21.36 16.74
N PHE A 748 -2.75 -20.70 15.58
CA PHE A 748 -2.08 -21.30 14.43
C PHE A 748 -0.66 -21.75 14.77
N THR A 749 0.16 -20.87 15.32
CA THR A 749 1.57 -21.22 15.63
C THR A 749 1.71 -22.33 16.67
N ARG A 750 0.71 -22.50 17.54
CA ARG A 750 0.73 -23.55 18.58
C ARG A 750 0.15 -24.88 18.12
N ASN A 751 -0.86 -24.89 17.27
CA ASN A 751 -1.72 -26.06 17.07
C ASN A 751 -1.83 -26.52 15.60
N ASP A 752 -1.27 -25.79 14.61
CA ASP A 752 -1.44 -26.18 13.21
C ASP A 752 -0.74 -27.52 12.90
N PRO A 753 -1.46 -28.53 12.38
CA PRO A 753 -0.88 -29.85 12.12
C PRO A 753 0.24 -29.83 11.08
N SER A 754 0.22 -28.87 10.15
CA SER A 754 1.26 -28.75 9.13
C SER A 754 2.55 -28.22 9.74
N LEU A 755 2.45 -27.26 10.66
CA LEU A 755 3.60 -26.73 11.41
C LEU A 755 4.22 -27.83 12.28
N ILE A 756 3.40 -28.57 13.02
CA ILE A 756 3.85 -29.71 13.84
C ILE A 756 4.52 -30.77 12.96
N SER A 757 3.96 -31.05 11.78
CA SER A 757 4.57 -31.99 10.82
C SER A 757 5.93 -31.51 10.30
N MET A 758 6.08 -30.21 10.03
CA MET A 758 7.36 -29.61 9.62
C MET A 758 8.42 -29.72 10.74
N ILE A 759 8.04 -29.39 11.97
CA ILE A 759 8.93 -29.52 13.15
C ILE A 759 9.36 -30.97 13.36
N ASN A 760 8.43 -31.91 13.22
CA ASN A 760 8.73 -33.34 13.38
C ASN A 760 9.54 -33.93 12.21
N GLY A 761 9.88 -33.18 11.20
CA GLY A 761 10.60 -33.66 10.02
C GLY A 761 9.80 -34.65 9.16
N SER A 762 8.48 -34.78 9.41
CA SER A 762 7.58 -35.75 8.77
C SER A 762 6.85 -35.17 7.56
N ASP A 763 7.20 -33.96 7.09
CA ASP A 763 6.61 -33.38 5.90
C ASP A 763 6.90 -34.26 4.67
N ARG A 764 5.83 -34.73 4.03
CA ARG A 764 5.91 -35.60 2.84
C ARG A 764 6.62 -34.96 1.64
N ARG A 765 6.83 -33.65 1.67
CA ARG A 765 7.36 -32.86 0.55
C ARG A 765 8.88 -32.73 0.58
N ALA A 766 9.50 -32.70 1.76
CA ALA A 766 10.94 -32.59 1.90
C ALA A 766 11.41 -32.98 3.32
N LYS A 767 12.61 -33.50 3.42
CA LYS A 767 13.29 -33.80 4.67
C LYS A 767 13.47 -32.51 5.50
N GLY A 768 13.06 -32.54 6.77
CA GLY A 768 13.26 -31.45 7.72
C GLY A 768 14.64 -31.47 8.37
N TRP A 769 15.00 -30.40 9.07
CA TRP A 769 16.24 -30.34 9.83
C TRP A 769 16.31 -31.37 10.94
N ILE A 770 15.25 -31.58 11.69
CA ILE A 770 15.20 -32.61 12.74
C ILE A 770 15.48 -34.01 12.18
N ALA A 771 15.02 -34.32 10.97
CA ALA A 771 15.35 -35.59 10.34
C ALA A 771 16.84 -35.69 9.95
N GLU A 772 17.51 -34.60 9.64
CA GLU A 772 18.98 -34.56 9.49
C GLU A 772 19.67 -34.79 10.83
N VAL A 773 19.18 -34.20 11.91
CA VAL A 773 19.69 -34.39 13.27
C VAL A 773 19.51 -35.88 13.73
N GLU A 774 18.34 -36.48 13.47
CA GLU A 774 18.05 -37.87 13.76
C GLU A 774 18.99 -38.84 13.02
N GLU A 775 19.23 -38.61 11.72
CA GLU A 775 20.19 -39.43 10.94
C GLU A 775 21.62 -39.28 11.44
N TRP A 776 22.04 -38.06 11.78
CA TRP A 776 23.37 -37.80 12.33
C TRP A 776 23.56 -38.50 13.68
N TYR A 777 22.51 -38.52 14.51
CA TYR A 777 22.52 -39.12 15.83
C TYR A 777 22.45 -40.68 15.80
N SER A 778 21.68 -41.22 14.85
CA SER A 778 21.55 -42.67 14.69
C SER A 778 22.77 -43.35 14.08
N GLY A 779 23.68 -42.58 13.46
CA GLY A 779 24.85 -43.13 12.78
C GLY A 779 24.53 -43.90 11.51
N GLU A 780 23.28 -43.88 11.04
CA GLU A 780 22.86 -44.61 9.85
C GLU A 780 23.29 -43.84 8.55
N THR A 781 24.43 -44.21 8.01
CA THR A 781 24.68 -44.04 6.57
C THR A 781 23.77 -45.01 5.81
N LYS A 782 22.88 -44.48 4.95
CA LYS A 782 21.96 -45.29 4.13
C LYS A 782 22.71 -46.44 3.44
N SER A 783 22.51 -47.67 3.89
CA SER A 783 22.99 -48.81 3.16
C SER A 783 22.22 -48.94 1.85
N THR A 784 22.89 -49.33 0.77
CA THR A 784 22.34 -49.60 -0.56
C THR A 784 21.17 -50.59 -0.59
N SER A 785 20.99 -51.37 0.47
CA SER A 785 19.88 -52.31 0.67
C SER A 785 18.53 -51.62 0.99
N GLN A 786 18.54 -50.55 1.80
CA GLN A 786 17.32 -49.78 2.10
C GLN A 786 16.81 -49.00 0.87
N ALA A 787 17.72 -48.52 0.01
CA ALA A 787 17.35 -47.86 -1.25
C ALA A 787 16.64 -48.84 -2.22
N LYS A 788 17.06 -50.11 -2.26
CA LYS A 788 16.40 -51.15 -3.07
C LYS A 788 15.02 -51.55 -2.50
N GLY A 789 14.89 -51.64 -1.16
CA GLY A 789 13.61 -51.91 -0.47
C GLY A 789 12.57 -50.78 -0.71
N ASN A 790 13.00 -49.54 -0.52
CA ASN A 790 12.14 -48.34 -0.78
C ASN A 790 11.73 -48.19 -2.24
N LYS A 791 12.65 -48.54 -3.20
CA LYS A 791 12.32 -48.53 -4.64
C LYS A 791 11.28 -49.63 -4.96
N ARG A 792 11.38 -50.81 -4.34
CA ARG A 792 10.42 -51.90 -4.51
C ARG A 792 9.06 -51.58 -3.88
N LEU A 793 9.05 -50.99 -2.69
CA LEU A 793 7.82 -50.52 -2.01
C LEU A 793 7.09 -49.45 -2.82
N LYS A 794 7.83 -48.50 -3.40
CA LYS A 794 7.28 -47.50 -4.30
C LYS A 794 6.66 -48.14 -5.54
N GLN A 795 7.35 -49.09 -6.17
CA GLN A 795 6.82 -49.80 -7.36
C GLN A 795 5.51 -50.57 -7.02
N LEU A 796 5.43 -51.20 -5.88
CA LEU A 796 4.23 -51.92 -5.45
C LEU A 796 3.07 -50.96 -5.14
N ASN A 797 3.35 -49.82 -4.54
CA ASN A 797 2.32 -48.79 -4.31
C ASN A 797 1.83 -48.18 -5.64
N ASP A 798 2.69 -47.95 -6.64
CA ASP A 798 2.30 -47.48 -7.95
C ASP A 798 1.48 -48.51 -8.72
N GLN A 799 1.84 -49.81 -8.61
CA GLN A 799 1.03 -50.92 -9.14
C GLN A 799 -0.35 -51.00 -8.48
N ARG A 800 -0.43 -50.82 -7.15
CA ARG A 800 -1.69 -50.76 -6.41
C ARG A 800 -2.58 -49.61 -6.88
N LYS A 801 -1.98 -48.44 -7.09
CA LYS A 801 -2.69 -47.26 -7.58
C LYS A 801 -3.26 -47.45 -8.99
N LYS A 802 -2.48 -48.06 -9.89
CA LYS A 802 -2.91 -48.42 -11.24
C LYS A 802 -4.02 -49.47 -11.21
N LEU A 803 -3.88 -50.50 -10.34
CA LEU A 803 -4.87 -51.55 -10.24
C LEU A 803 -6.21 -50.98 -9.71
N LEU A 804 -6.18 -50.14 -8.67
CA LEU A 804 -7.39 -49.48 -8.12
C LEU A 804 -8.06 -48.53 -9.13
N ALA A 805 -7.28 -47.86 -9.98
CA ALA A 805 -7.81 -46.97 -11.04
C ALA A 805 -8.50 -47.76 -12.17
N ASN A 806 -8.09 -49.02 -12.39
CA ASN A 806 -8.62 -49.92 -13.42
C ASN A 806 -9.63 -50.92 -12.85
N ALA A 807 -10.38 -50.58 -11.81
CA ALA A 807 -11.42 -51.43 -11.28
C ALA A 807 -12.47 -51.74 -12.39
N PRO A 808 -12.96 -53.00 -12.48
CA PRO A 808 -13.99 -53.39 -13.45
C PRO A 808 -15.23 -52.50 -13.31
N LYS A 809 -15.72 -51.99 -14.41
CA LYS A 809 -16.92 -51.16 -14.46
C LYS A 809 -18.15 -52.03 -14.62
N GLU A 810 -19.20 -51.66 -13.91
CA GLU A 810 -20.49 -52.34 -14.00
C GLU A 810 -21.08 -52.28 -15.42
N PRO A 811 -21.53 -53.42 -16.00
CA PRO A 811 -22.09 -53.42 -17.34
C PRO A 811 -23.37 -52.59 -17.38
N ARG A 812 -23.51 -51.80 -18.44
CA ARG A 812 -24.67 -50.91 -18.65
C ARG A 812 -26.00 -51.63 -18.81
N ASN A 813 -25.99 -52.95 -19.05
CA ASN A 813 -27.17 -53.81 -19.12
C ASN A 813 -27.10 -54.93 -18.08
N THR A 814 -27.80 -54.73 -16.97
CA THR A 814 -27.84 -55.62 -15.82
C THR A 814 -28.76 -56.82 -16.01
N GLN A 815 -29.60 -56.84 -17.06
CA GLN A 815 -30.54 -57.98 -17.35
C GLN A 815 -29.87 -59.17 -18.09
N ASN A 816 -28.62 -59.08 -18.52
CA ASN A 816 -27.94 -60.16 -19.15
C ASN A 816 -27.18 -61.02 -18.11
N PRO A 817 -27.65 -62.28 -17.84
CA PRO A 817 -27.04 -63.10 -16.78
C PRO A 817 -25.59 -63.45 -17.04
N LYS A 818 -25.20 -63.65 -18.29
CA LYS A 818 -23.81 -63.93 -18.67
C LYS A 818 -22.87 -62.72 -18.47
N ALA A 819 -23.39 -61.49 -18.68
CA ALA A 819 -22.58 -60.26 -18.44
C ALA A 819 -22.42 -60.01 -16.94
N ALA A 820 -23.44 -60.24 -16.14
CA ALA A 820 -23.40 -60.13 -14.68
C ALA A 820 -22.41 -61.15 -14.07
N GLN A 821 -22.42 -62.37 -14.55
CA GLN A 821 -21.50 -63.42 -14.07
C GLN A 821 -20.03 -63.10 -14.42
N ARG A 822 -19.78 -62.61 -15.64
CA ARG A 822 -18.44 -62.17 -16.03
C ARG A 822 -17.98 -60.98 -15.19
N TYR A 823 -18.83 -60.05 -14.85
CA TYR A 823 -18.53 -58.89 -13.99
C TYR A 823 -18.17 -59.36 -12.55
N GLN A 824 -19.00 -60.22 -11.99
CA GLN A 824 -18.73 -60.77 -10.64
C GLN A 824 -17.38 -61.52 -10.60
N LEU A 825 -17.05 -62.30 -11.64
CA LEU A 825 -15.75 -62.99 -11.74
C LEU A 825 -14.59 -61.99 -11.87
N ALA A 826 -14.78 -60.91 -12.65
CA ALA A 826 -13.77 -59.86 -12.82
C ALA A 826 -13.54 -59.09 -11.53
N ILE A 827 -14.60 -58.74 -10.78
CA ILE A 827 -14.50 -58.09 -9.46
C ILE A 827 -13.80 -59.01 -8.44
N LYS A 828 -14.13 -60.29 -8.44
CA LYS A 828 -13.47 -61.30 -7.55
C LYS A 828 -11.96 -61.31 -7.85
N LYS A 829 -11.56 -61.51 -9.07
CA LYS A 829 -10.13 -61.51 -9.49
C LYS A 829 -9.44 -60.19 -9.16
N HIS A 830 -10.11 -59.04 -9.36
CA HIS A 830 -9.57 -57.73 -9.02
C HIS A 830 -9.36 -57.57 -7.51
N ARG A 831 -10.32 -58.00 -6.67
CA ARG A 831 -10.19 -58.00 -5.20
C ARG A 831 -9.04 -58.87 -4.72
N GLU A 832 -8.89 -60.06 -5.27
CA GLU A 832 -7.77 -60.99 -4.96
C GLU A 832 -6.42 -60.37 -5.33
N ALA A 833 -6.32 -59.72 -6.48
CA ALA A 833 -5.10 -59.01 -6.93
C ALA A 833 -4.75 -57.85 -6.00
N VAL A 834 -5.73 -57.05 -5.56
CA VAL A 834 -5.53 -55.93 -4.60
C VAL A 834 -5.14 -56.45 -3.23
N GLN A 835 -5.75 -57.58 -2.75
CA GLN A 835 -5.39 -58.20 -1.48
C GLN A 835 -3.96 -58.78 -1.50
N THR A 836 -3.58 -59.43 -2.59
CA THR A 836 -2.22 -59.94 -2.76
C THR A 836 -1.17 -58.82 -2.77
N LEU A 837 -1.49 -57.73 -3.45
CA LEU A 837 -0.60 -56.60 -3.50
C LEU A 837 -0.48 -55.89 -2.13
N ASN A 838 -1.58 -55.75 -1.40
CA ASN A 838 -1.59 -55.25 -0.03
C ASN A 838 -0.82 -56.16 0.95
N ARG A 839 -0.88 -57.49 0.78
CA ARG A 839 -0.11 -58.43 1.56
C ARG A 839 1.40 -58.28 1.29
N ASN A 840 1.78 -58.09 0.02
CA ASN A 840 3.20 -57.86 -0.37
C ASN A 840 3.72 -56.54 0.14
N ILE A 841 2.90 -55.46 0.09
CA ILE A 841 3.21 -54.16 0.65
C ILE A 841 3.39 -54.23 2.17
N ARG A 842 2.50 -54.96 2.88
CA ARG A 842 2.62 -55.17 4.33
C ARG A 842 3.86 -56.00 4.69
N LYS A 843 4.21 -57.06 3.92
CA LYS A 843 5.43 -57.83 4.14
C LYS A 843 6.70 -56.98 3.99
N LEU A 844 6.75 -56.07 3.05
CA LEU A 844 7.88 -55.17 2.85
C LEU A 844 7.86 -53.96 3.80
N GLY A 845 6.69 -53.45 4.19
CA GLY A 845 6.52 -52.37 5.16
C GLY A 845 6.58 -52.81 6.63
N GLY A 846 6.34 -54.10 6.91
CA GLY A 846 6.40 -54.65 8.25
C GLY A 846 7.76 -55.25 8.65
N ALA A 847 8.67 -55.38 7.72
CA ALA A 847 10.05 -55.75 8.00
C ALA A 847 10.91 -54.52 8.32
N GLN A 848 10.56 -53.78 9.35
CA GLN A 848 11.53 -52.94 10.05
C GLN A 848 12.35 -53.88 10.93
N PRO A 849 13.63 -54.10 10.66
CA PRO A 849 14.47 -54.65 11.70
C PRO A 849 14.50 -53.61 12.82
N LYS A 850 13.99 -53.96 13.98
CA LYS A 850 14.38 -53.32 15.22
C LYS A 850 15.87 -53.66 15.42
N SER A 851 16.75 -52.97 14.69
CA SER A 851 18.13 -52.88 15.10
C SER A 851 18.12 -51.93 16.31
N SER A 852 18.19 -52.47 17.47
CA SER A 852 18.64 -51.77 18.66
C SER A 852 20.16 -51.51 18.51
N LEU A 853 20.53 -50.74 17.49
CA LEU A 853 21.81 -50.04 17.52
C LEU A 853 21.66 -49.02 18.67
N ALA A 854 22.45 -49.24 19.72
CA ALA A 854 22.52 -48.33 20.85
C ALA A 854 22.76 -46.93 20.30
N LYS A 855 21.77 -46.01 20.51
CA LYS A 855 21.90 -44.65 20.13
C LYS A 855 23.19 -44.11 20.75
N ARG A 856 24.08 -43.57 19.97
CA ARG A 856 25.33 -42.96 20.44
C ARG A 856 24.99 -41.90 21.51
N PRO A 857 25.64 -41.87 22.69
CA PRO A 857 25.38 -40.83 23.67
C PRO A 857 25.75 -39.45 23.09
N ILE A 858 24.81 -38.50 23.17
CA ILE A 858 25.07 -37.11 22.80
C ILE A 858 25.93 -36.49 23.89
N THR A 859 27.06 -35.95 23.54
CA THR A 859 27.95 -35.25 24.47
C THR A 859 27.39 -33.85 24.79
N VAL A 860 27.81 -33.24 25.92
CA VAL A 860 27.43 -31.85 26.29
C VAL A 860 27.79 -30.88 25.18
N LEU A 861 28.95 -31.01 24.54
CA LEU A 861 29.37 -30.15 23.43
C LEU A 861 28.44 -30.29 22.22
N GLU A 862 27.90 -31.48 21.95
CA GLU A 862 26.92 -31.69 20.87
C GLU A 862 25.56 -31.14 21.21
N VAL A 863 25.14 -31.19 22.49
CA VAL A 863 23.91 -30.52 22.97
C VAL A 863 24.03 -29.02 22.74
N ASP A 864 25.15 -28.40 23.11
CA ASP A 864 25.37 -26.96 22.89
C ASP A 864 25.36 -26.58 21.41
N LYS A 865 25.92 -27.42 20.53
CA LYS A 865 25.85 -27.21 19.07
C LYS A 865 24.40 -27.24 18.55
N LEU A 866 23.57 -28.17 19.04
CA LEU A 866 22.18 -28.28 18.66
C LEU A 866 21.35 -27.06 19.16
N ILE A 867 21.60 -26.61 20.40
CA ILE A 867 20.97 -25.41 20.95
C ILE A 867 21.36 -24.19 20.12
N ASN A 868 22.64 -23.97 19.89
CA ASN A 868 23.15 -22.84 19.10
C ASN A 868 22.56 -22.85 17.69
N GLU A 869 22.48 -23.99 17.03
CA GLU A 869 21.90 -24.13 15.70
C GLU A 869 20.40 -23.81 15.71
N THR A 870 19.66 -24.24 16.75
CA THR A 870 18.23 -23.96 16.90
C THR A 870 17.97 -22.43 17.04
N PHE A 871 18.76 -21.75 17.86
CA PHE A 871 18.69 -20.29 18.03
C PHE A 871 19.03 -19.55 16.74
N LEU A 872 20.13 -19.92 16.08
CA LEU A 872 20.58 -19.28 14.86
C LEU A 872 19.54 -19.42 13.72
N ARG A 873 18.94 -20.59 13.55
CA ARG A 873 17.98 -20.81 12.45
C ARG A 873 16.57 -20.24 12.70
N THR A 874 16.26 -19.89 13.96
CA THR A 874 14.96 -19.31 14.33
C THR A 874 15.07 -17.80 14.55
N ILE A 875 15.78 -17.39 15.59
CA ILE A 875 15.87 -15.97 16.00
C ILE A 875 17.18 -15.28 15.58
N SER A 876 18.02 -15.99 14.84
CA SER A 876 19.24 -15.46 14.14
C SER A 876 20.32 -14.90 15.07
N ARG A 877 20.35 -15.32 16.33
CA ARG A 877 21.39 -14.99 17.31
C ARG A 877 21.82 -16.20 18.11
N MET A 878 22.93 -16.07 18.80
CA MET A 878 23.33 -17.06 19.81
C MET A 878 22.43 -16.95 21.05
N PRO A 879 22.23 -18.04 21.80
CA PRO A 879 21.59 -17.99 23.11
C PRO A 879 22.44 -17.15 24.09
N SER A 880 21.81 -16.41 24.97
CA SER A 880 22.47 -15.85 26.15
C SER A 880 22.93 -16.99 27.09
N ALA A 881 23.83 -16.68 28.04
CA ALA A 881 24.33 -17.67 29.00
C ALA A 881 23.18 -18.36 29.77
N ASN A 882 22.16 -17.61 30.19
CA ASN A 882 20.99 -18.14 30.87
C ASN A 882 20.15 -19.06 29.97
N GLU A 883 19.86 -18.62 28.73
CA GLU A 883 19.11 -19.43 27.75
C GLU A 883 19.84 -20.75 27.42
N LEU A 884 21.17 -20.66 27.22
CA LEU A 884 22.00 -21.85 26.97
C LEU A 884 21.97 -22.84 28.14
N ASN A 885 22.12 -22.34 29.37
CA ASN A 885 22.10 -23.19 30.59
C ASN A 885 20.73 -23.83 30.80
N MET A 886 19.62 -23.08 30.64
CA MET A 886 18.27 -23.63 30.73
C MET A 886 18.02 -24.71 29.69
N ALA A 887 18.29 -24.41 28.40
CA ALA A 887 18.10 -25.36 27.31
C ALA A 887 19.02 -26.59 27.45
N ARG A 888 20.27 -26.44 27.95
CA ARG A 888 21.19 -27.52 28.20
C ARG A 888 20.66 -28.45 29.32
N ALA A 889 20.17 -27.86 30.41
CA ALA A 889 19.59 -28.63 31.54
C ALA A 889 18.39 -29.43 31.07
N ASP A 890 17.45 -28.81 30.33
CA ASP A 890 16.26 -29.49 29.80
C ASP A 890 16.62 -30.67 28.85
N ILE A 891 17.45 -30.42 27.84
CA ILE A 891 17.86 -31.42 26.86
C ILE A 891 18.69 -32.55 27.55
N SER A 892 19.57 -32.17 28.51
CA SER A 892 20.42 -33.18 29.17
C SER A 892 19.65 -34.08 30.12
N SER A 893 18.59 -33.59 30.77
CA SER A 893 17.74 -34.38 31.66
C SER A 893 16.71 -35.24 30.93
N ASN A 894 16.36 -34.91 29.68
CA ASN A 894 15.32 -35.59 28.90
C ASN A 894 15.86 -36.92 28.32
N PRO A 895 15.19 -38.07 28.53
CA PRO A 895 15.56 -39.33 27.90
C PRO A 895 15.52 -39.28 26.36
N ASP A 896 14.55 -38.56 25.80
CA ASP A 896 14.48 -38.31 24.37
C ASP A 896 15.08 -36.95 24.03
N LYS A 897 16.38 -36.89 23.88
CA LYS A 897 17.12 -35.63 23.56
C LYS A 897 16.68 -35.00 22.26
N ILE A 898 16.30 -35.79 21.26
CA ILE A 898 15.79 -35.26 19.98
C ILE A 898 14.40 -34.68 20.17
N GLY A 899 13.55 -35.31 20.98
CA GLY A 899 12.28 -34.77 21.41
C GLY A 899 12.46 -33.38 22.06
N ALA A 900 13.39 -33.25 23.01
CA ALA A 900 13.67 -31.98 23.66
C ALA A 900 14.20 -30.90 22.68
N VAL A 901 14.98 -31.26 21.66
CA VAL A 901 15.39 -30.33 20.60
C VAL A 901 14.17 -29.90 19.75
N LYS A 902 13.20 -30.79 19.47
CA LYS A 902 11.93 -30.44 18.81
C LYS A 902 11.14 -29.45 19.63
N ASP A 903 11.06 -29.67 20.94
CA ASP A 903 10.34 -28.80 21.88
C ASP A 903 11.01 -27.42 21.95
N LEU A 904 12.35 -27.37 21.99
CA LEU A 904 13.09 -26.09 21.89
C LEU A 904 12.81 -25.35 20.58
N LEU A 905 12.83 -26.07 19.44
CA LEU A 905 12.51 -25.48 18.13
C LEU A 905 11.08 -24.93 18.10
N TRP A 906 10.12 -25.71 18.61
CA TRP A 906 8.73 -25.27 18.73
C TRP A 906 8.60 -24.05 19.64
N ALA A 907 9.26 -24.05 20.81
CA ALA A 907 9.23 -22.94 21.74
C ALA A 907 9.75 -21.65 21.11
N LEU A 908 10.91 -21.70 20.43
CA LEU A 908 11.50 -20.54 19.77
C LEU A 908 10.64 -20.01 18.61
N LEU A 909 10.00 -20.88 17.81
CA LEU A 909 9.05 -20.47 16.76
C LEU A 909 7.81 -19.76 17.32
N ASN A 910 7.46 -20.00 18.59
CA ASN A 910 6.34 -19.38 19.28
C ASN A 910 6.73 -18.13 20.09
N THR A 911 8.00 -17.72 20.07
CA THR A 911 8.44 -16.51 20.74
C THR A 911 8.00 -15.24 19.99
N LYS A 912 7.80 -14.15 20.71
CA LYS A 912 7.59 -12.82 20.11
C LYS A 912 8.79 -12.44 19.22
N GLU A 913 10.02 -12.76 19.65
CA GLU A 913 11.26 -12.45 18.93
C GLU A 913 11.30 -13.10 17.54
N PHE A 914 10.76 -14.33 17.38
CA PHE A 914 10.66 -14.96 16.06
C PHE A 914 9.69 -14.24 15.11
N LEU A 915 8.54 -13.77 15.64
CA LEU A 915 7.44 -13.19 14.86
C LEU A 915 7.61 -11.71 14.53
N VAL A 916 8.66 -11.06 15.05
CA VAL A 916 8.92 -9.64 14.85
C VAL A 916 10.26 -9.40 14.16
N ASN A 917 10.38 -8.20 13.57
CA ASN A 917 11.63 -7.59 13.13
C ASN A 917 11.92 -6.37 14.03
N HIS A 918 13.16 -6.26 14.52
CA HIS A 918 13.58 -5.23 15.46
C HIS A 918 15.02 -4.77 15.20
#